data_ac1e18deb17a53f9d10d18b70780130e
#
_entry.id   ac1e18deb17a53f9d10d18b70780130e
#
_cell.length_a   1.000
_cell.length_b   1.000
_cell.length_c   1.000
_cell.angle_alpha   90.00
_cell.angle_beta   90.00
_cell.angle_gamma   90.00
#
_symmetry.space_group_name_H-M   'P 1'
#
loop_
_entity.id
_entity.type
_entity.pdbx_description
1 polymer ?
#
loop_
_entity_poly.entity_id
_entity_poly.type
_entity_poly.pdbx_seq_one_letter_code
_entity_poly.pdbx_strand_id
1 'polypeptide(L)'
;MNLLDKLKNLLKNPYLSMALVALVVQSLLLVFFYSLSDPLGLSMSEMFEGKTLWQIFMAFGAVLAMAGLFGFARAPRGLAIFYGLYFFAAVADYDVFRFSHQRLSFSFLRTYFHLSNITEATTVSTLGGDMLGTVLWVTMVVFCLAGAIAFVTAYSLRLRKQRRTLVLSNRGGAWKPASRKIPGAMFAIGMALSLVPLVLFLTGTRGWIEIPITHTKVDMRFTLGKHTLTAPILHIAAVETFEFIHDNTKITEELVGDLDAFLPSAFAKSRSNSLELPMYRGAPMHEYEAKKPYNIVFIMGESFKGRVFNKMLEGDTAIAPNIWNFAHIGGLWFKNAFSGGYPTVRGTMATYMGFPSHPNRDVPSFYAANKFKGWPEFLTNYQRAYATVSNPIFDHTLPFIEKFFGKDWHLIGEEKSEGTADSLGADLAIDVLAKMPTDKPWQMSFNTIASHIPFYGYPNDFAEKSEDAMVRYRNAIRYTDKQLGRFFEKLSSRPDFENTVVFIVGDHDTPVDSIDYWVPQPLGLSASQIFIGIFSADTNLFNGLTVREDVASQLDLGPTIFDLAQMREPNHFWGYDLLAQERPAEQPSVFFSQNAYYLGFRDHVLTGGLENEDVYRAGVGGESPYAITTDANDLAWKKKAVGAAKAVRSVLRNDIMMP
;
A
#
# COMPACT_ATOMS: atom_id res chain seq x y z
N MET A 1 -35.48 5.24 45.37
CA MET A 1 -35.47 5.07 43.90
C MET A 1 -34.48 3.96 43.57
N ASN A 2 -35.00 2.83 43.11
CA ASN A 2 -34.21 1.62 42.81
C ASN A 2 -33.22 1.90 41.69
N LEU A 3 -32.09 1.20 41.64
CA LEU A 3 -31.05 1.35 40.59
C LEU A 3 -31.66 1.30 39.17
N LEU A 4 -32.66 0.43 39.00
CA LEU A 4 -33.39 0.27 37.72
C LEU A 4 -34.13 1.54 37.30
N ASP A 5 -34.72 2.28 38.27
CA ASP A 5 -35.44 3.53 38.00
C ASP A 5 -34.46 4.68 37.66
N LYS A 6 -33.28 4.68 38.30
CA LYS A 6 -32.20 5.61 37.93
C LYS A 6 -31.72 5.35 36.50
N LEU A 7 -31.50 4.08 36.14
CA LEU A 7 -31.06 3.67 34.79
C LEU A 7 -32.11 4.02 33.72
N LYS A 8 -33.41 3.72 33.98
CA LYS A 8 -34.50 4.09 33.08
C LYS A 8 -34.60 5.60 32.88
N ASN A 9 -34.31 6.41 33.91
CA ASN A 9 -34.33 7.86 33.81
C ASN A 9 -33.11 8.42 33.04
N LEU A 10 -31.94 7.81 33.18
CA LEU A 10 -30.76 8.13 32.38
C LEU A 10 -30.97 7.81 30.89
N LEU A 11 -31.55 6.66 30.58
CA LEU A 11 -31.87 6.24 29.21
C LEU A 11 -32.98 7.07 28.54
N LYS A 12 -33.71 7.92 29.29
CA LYS A 12 -34.61 8.92 28.71
C LYS A 12 -33.87 10.09 28.05
N ASN A 13 -32.55 10.23 28.31
CA ASN A 13 -31.73 11.23 27.63
C ASN A 13 -31.39 10.73 26.21
N PRO A 14 -31.81 11.43 25.15
CA PRO A 14 -31.63 10.94 23.78
C PRO A 14 -30.16 10.85 23.36
N TYR A 15 -29.33 11.75 23.84
CA TYR A 15 -27.90 11.77 23.50
C TYR A 15 -27.17 10.59 24.15
N LEU A 16 -27.48 10.29 25.40
CA LEU A 16 -26.91 9.13 26.07
C LEU A 16 -27.36 7.81 25.43
N SER A 17 -28.66 7.70 25.09
CA SER A 17 -29.17 6.49 24.43
C SER A 17 -28.54 6.28 23.06
N MET A 18 -28.38 7.35 22.26
CA MET A 18 -27.69 7.29 20.96
C MET A 18 -26.21 6.96 21.13
N ALA A 19 -25.54 7.52 22.14
CA ALA A 19 -24.15 7.19 22.42
C ALA A 19 -23.97 5.72 22.81
N LEU A 20 -24.86 5.16 23.63
CA LEU A 20 -24.79 3.74 24.00
C LEU A 20 -24.97 2.81 22.79
N VAL A 21 -25.92 3.12 21.89
CA VAL A 21 -26.09 2.37 20.66
C VAL A 21 -24.81 2.50 19.77
N ALA A 22 -24.29 3.70 19.64
CA ALA A 22 -23.08 3.96 18.89
C ALA A 22 -21.86 3.22 19.47
N LEU A 23 -21.73 3.13 20.79
CA LEU A 23 -20.68 2.34 21.45
C LEU A 23 -20.79 0.83 21.15
N VAL A 24 -22.01 0.30 21.11
CA VAL A 24 -22.24 -1.12 20.72
C VAL A 24 -21.82 -1.34 19.26
N VAL A 25 -22.23 -0.46 18.34
CA VAL A 25 -21.83 -0.56 16.93
C VAL A 25 -20.30 -0.44 16.78
N GLN A 26 -19.68 0.48 17.51
CA GLN A 26 -18.22 0.62 17.50
C GLN A 26 -17.52 -0.64 18.02
N SER A 27 -18.06 -1.27 19.07
CA SER A 27 -17.51 -2.53 19.60
C SER A 27 -17.61 -3.66 18.58
N LEU A 28 -18.72 -3.77 17.86
CA LEU A 28 -18.91 -4.76 16.80
C LEU A 28 -17.91 -4.52 15.65
N LEU A 29 -17.73 -3.28 15.21
CA LEU A 29 -16.74 -2.95 14.18
C LEU A 29 -15.31 -3.33 14.61
N LEU A 30 -14.94 -3.08 15.85
CA LEU A 30 -13.64 -3.50 16.37
C LEU A 30 -13.47 -5.02 16.33
N VAL A 31 -14.48 -5.78 16.72
CA VAL A 31 -14.46 -7.25 16.63
C VAL A 31 -14.30 -7.71 15.17
N PHE A 32 -14.99 -7.07 14.24
CA PHE A 32 -14.87 -7.41 12.82
C PHE A 32 -13.48 -7.09 12.25
N PHE A 33 -12.90 -5.94 12.56
CA PHE A 33 -11.52 -5.63 12.16
C PHE A 33 -10.54 -6.66 12.73
N TYR A 34 -10.77 -7.13 13.95
CA TYR A 34 -9.95 -8.18 14.56
C TYR A 34 -10.15 -9.54 13.91
N SER A 35 -11.36 -9.88 13.48
CA SER A 35 -11.60 -11.14 12.76
C SER A 35 -10.88 -11.21 11.42
N LEU A 36 -10.62 -10.06 10.76
CA LEU A 36 -9.77 -9.99 9.57
C LEU A 36 -8.28 -10.17 9.89
N SER A 37 -7.88 -10.01 11.14
CA SER A 37 -6.49 -10.21 11.56
C SER A 37 -6.20 -11.65 12.00
N ASP A 38 -7.21 -12.51 12.08
CA ASP A 38 -7.06 -13.91 12.46
C ASP A 38 -6.15 -14.69 11.47
N PRO A 39 -6.22 -14.49 10.14
CA PRO A 39 -5.23 -15.01 9.20
C PRO A 39 -3.82 -14.45 9.42
N LEU A 40 -3.69 -13.36 10.16
CA LEU A 40 -2.44 -12.68 10.48
C LEU A 40 -1.79 -13.18 11.77
N GLY A 41 -2.34 -14.23 12.39
CA GLY A 41 -1.83 -14.81 13.64
C GLY A 41 -2.03 -13.95 14.89
N LEU A 42 -2.88 -12.89 14.81
CA LEU A 42 -3.22 -12.05 15.96
C LEU A 42 -4.41 -12.68 16.70
N SER A 43 -4.17 -13.15 17.92
CA SER A 43 -5.23 -13.73 18.72
C SER A 43 -6.17 -12.67 19.30
N MET A 44 -7.45 -13.05 19.53
CA MET A 44 -8.42 -12.17 20.22
C MET A 44 -7.93 -11.70 21.61
N SER A 45 -7.01 -12.42 22.26
CA SER A 45 -6.39 -12.01 23.51
C SER A 45 -5.51 -10.78 23.36
N GLU A 46 -4.84 -10.60 22.22
CA GLU A 46 -3.99 -9.43 21.94
C GLU A 46 -4.82 -8.13 21.76
N MET A 47 -6.11 -8.26 21.45
CA MET A 47 -7.04 -7.12 21.42
C MET A 47 -7.14 -6.41 22.77
N PHE A 48 -6.99 -7.14 23.87
CA PHE A 48 -7.05 -6.61 25.23
C PHE A 48 -5.67 -6.32 25.82
N GLU A 49 -4.61 -6.58 25.06
CA GLU A 49 -3.28 -6.16 25.47
C GLU A 49 -3.13 -4.64 25.39
N GLY A 50 -2.28 -4.10 26.26
CA GLY A 50 -2.15 -2.65 26.42
C GLY A 50 -1.91 -1.84 25.17
N LYS A 51 -1.41 -2.48 24.09
CA LYS A 51 -1.10 -1.86 22.81
C LYS A 51 -2.34 -1.40 22.02
N THR A 52 -3.48 -2.08 22.16
CA THR A 52 -4.72 -1.80 21.43
C THR A 52 -5.77 -1.08 22.27
N LEU A 53 -5.64 -1.16 23.57
CA LEU A 53 -6.60 -0.58 24.52
C LEU A 53 -6.78 0.94 24.33
N TRP A 54 -5.71 1.65 23.97
CA TRP A 54 -5.75 3.08 23.71
C TRP A 54 -6.59 3.45 22.49
N GLN A 55 -6.50 2.66 21.44
CA GLN A 55 -7.27 2.91 20.22
C GLN A 55 -8.75 2.67 20.46
N ILE A 56 -9.08 1.66 21.27
CA ILE A 56 -10.45 1.40 21.75
C ILE A 56 -10.96 2.60 22.57
N PHE A 57 -10.15 3.12 23.49
CA PHE A 57 -10.53 4.29 24.28
C PHE A 57 -10.72 5.54 23.41
N MET A 58 -9.86 5.75 22.40
CA MET A 58 -10.02 6.86 21.46
C MET A 58 -11.29 6.73 20.62
N ALA A 59 -11.62 5.53 20.14
CA ALA A 59 -12.84 5.28 19.39
C ALA A 59 -14.09 5.56 20.23
N PHE A 60 -14.13 5.05 21.46
CA PHE A 60 -15.22 5.31 22.40
C PHE A 60 -15.27 6.76 22.83
N GLY A 61 -14.11 7.37 23.02
CA GLY A 61 -13.97 8.78 23.35
C GLY A 61 -14.57 9.69 22.29
N ALA A 62 -14.28 9.45 21.03
CA ALA A 62 -14.85 10.21 19.91
C ALA A 62 -16.39 10.13 19.88
N VAL A 63 -16.95 8.93 20.04
CA VAL A 63 -18.40 8.73 20.12
C VAL A 63 -19.02 9.53 21.25
N LEU A 64 -18.45 9.46 22.45
CA LEU A 64 -18.96 10.18 23.63
C LEU A 64 -18.80 11.70 23.49
N ALA A 65 -17.67 12.17 23.02
CA ALA A 65 -17.41 13.60 22.82
C ALA A 65 -18.41 14.23 21.88
N MET A 66 -18.70 13.56 20.75
CA MET A 66 -19.68 14.05 19.79
C MET A 66 -21.11 14.04 20.36
N ALA A 67 -21.50 13.00 21.10
CA ALA A 67 -22.79 13.00 21.79
C ALA A 67 -22.91 14.17 22.78
N GLY A 68 -21.85 14.45 23.51
CA GLY A 68 -21.78 15.61 24.42
C GLY A 68 -21.91 16.94 23.71
N LEU A 69 -21.14 17.13 22.64
CA LEU A 69 -21.12 18.35 21.80
C LEU A 69 -22.52 18.64 21.22
N PHE A 70 -23.13 17.65 20.54
CA PHE A 70 -24.46 17.80 19.99
C PHE A 70 -25.54 17.94 21.09
N GLY A 71 -25.29 17.39 22.29
CA GLY A 71 -26.12 17.58 23.47
C GLY A 71 -26.09 19.03 23.97
N PHE A 72 -24.94 19.70 23.95
CA PHE A 72 -24.83 21.13 24.22
C PHE A 72 -25.55 21.97 23.18
N ALA A 73 -25.37 21.64 21.90
CA ALA A 73 -26.04 22.31 20.78
C ALA A 73 -27.55 22.00 20.70
N ARG A 74 -28.07 21.07 21.51
CA ARG A 74 -29.47 20.58 21.47
C ARG A 74 -29.89 20.08 20.09
N ALA A 75 -28.98 19.47 19.36
CA ALA A 75 -29.11 19.04 17.97
C ALA A 75 -29.13 17.49 17.83
N PRO A 76 -30.18 16.78 18.30
CA PRO A 76 -30.21 15.31 18.22
C PRO A 76 -30.25 14.78 16.79
N ARG A 77 -30.82 15.54 15.85
CA ARG A 77 -30.79 15.18 14.41
C ARG A 77 -29.37 15.28 13.84
N GLY A 78 -28.63 16.33 14.23
CA GLY A 78 -27.23 16.47 13.85
C GLY A 78 -26.38 15.31 14.34
N LEU A 79 -26.59 14.86 15.59
CA LEU A 79 -25.90 13.68 16.13
C LEU A 79 -26.24 12.41 15.35
N ALA A 80 -27.51 12.19 15.01
CA ALA A 80 -27.92 11.02 14.21
C ALA A 80 -27.27 11.02 12.82
N ILE A 81 -27.23 12.19 12.15
CA ILE A 81 -26.55 12.33 10.86
C ILE A 81 -25.04 12.08 11.02
N PHE A 82 -24.42 12.67 12.04
CA PHE A 82 -23.00 12.47 12.30
C PHE A 82 -22.66 10.99 12.51
N TYR A 83 -23.42 10.28 13.37
CA TYR A 83 -23.17 8.85 13.58
C TYR A 83 -23.42 8.03 12.32
N GLY A 84 -24.45 8.37 11.54
CA GLY A 84 -24.69 7.73 10.25
C GLY A 84 -23.49 7.84 9.31
N LEU A 85 -22.96 9.05 9.13
CA LEU A 85 -21.78 9.29 8.29
C LEU A 85 -20.52 8.65 8.87
N TYR A 86 -20.32 8.75 10.17
CA TYR A 86 -19.17 8.16 10.84
C TYR A 86 -19.14 6.63 10.69
N PHE A 87 -20.25 5.95 10.94
CA PHE A 87 -20.29 4.49 10.81
C PHE A 87 -20.29 4.03 9.36
N PHE A 88 -20.89 4.80 8.44
CA PHE A 88 -20.73 4.55 7.02
C PHE A 88 -19.25 4.60 6.60
N ALA A 89 -18.53 5.64 7.00
CA ALA A 89 -17.10 5.75 6.72
C ALA A 89 -16.29 4.63 7.39
N ALA A 90 -16.64 4.21 8.61
CA ALA A 90 -15.95 3.13 9.30
C ALA A 90 -16.18 1.75 8.65
N VAL A 91 -17.37 1.53 8.08
CA VAL A 91 -17.68 0.32 7.31
C VAL A 91 -16.93 0.33 5.97
N ALA A 92 -16.95 1.46 5.26
CA ALA A 92 -16.18 1.62 4.03
C ALA A 92 -14.67 1.39 4.27
N ASP A 93 -14.15 1.88 5.40
CA ASP A 93 -12.77 1.66 5.83
C ASP A 93 -12.47 0.16 6.07
N TYR A 94 -13.42 -0.56 6.69
CA TYR A 94 -13.31 -2.00 6.86
C TYR A 94 -13.25 -2.74 5.51
N ASP A 95 -14.14 -2.41 4.57
CA ASP A 95 -14.16 -3.05 3.25
C ASP A 95 -12.89 -2.73 2.46
N VAL A 96 -12.45 -1.47 2.47
CA VAL A 96 -11.17 -1.07 1.84
C VAL A 96 -10.01 -1.86 2.44
N PHE A 97 -9.94 -1.97 3.76
CA PHE A 97 -8.87 -2.72 4.41
C PHE A 97 -8.90 -4.22 4.06
N ARG A 98 -10.08 -4.81 3.99
CA ARG A 98 -10.26 -6.23 3.64
C ARG A 98 -9.69 -6.58 2.26
N PHE A 99 -9.83 -5.67 1.28
CA PHE A 99 -9.38 -5.90 -0.09
C PHE A 99 -7.96 -5.39 -0.36
N SER A 100 -7.60 -4.24 0.19
CA SER A 100 -6.34 -3.57 -0.14
C SER A 100 -5.29 -3.64 0.95
N HIS A 101 -5.64 -4.18 2.14
CA HIS A 101 -4.82 -4.11 3.35
C HIS A 101 -4.38 -2.67 3.73
N GLN A 102 -5.07 -1.67 3.17
CA GLN A 102 -4.87 -0.25 3.48
C GLN A 102 -6.10 0.32 4.17
N ARG A 103 -5.89 1.27 5.06
CA ARG A 103 -6.99 1.98 5.74
C ARG A 103 -7.52 3.10 4.84
N LEU A 104 -8.82 3.35 4.95
CA LEU A 104 -9.46 4.49 4.30
C LEU A 104 -8.89 5.79 4.90
N SER A 105 -7.99 6.41 4.17
CA SER A 105 -7.25 7.60 4.56
C SER A 105 -7.42 8.70 3.51
N PHE A 106 -7.00 9.92 3.79
CA PHE A 106 -6.99 10.97 2.76
C PHE A 106 -6.07 10.61 1.61
N SER A 107 -4.94 9.97 1.91
CA SER A 107 -4.03 9.45 0.89
C SER A 107 -4.73 8.43 0.00
N PHE A 108 -5.40 7.45 0.60
CA PHE A 108 -6.16 6.44 -0.14
C PHE A 108 -7.27 7.07 -1.00
N LEU A 109 -8.08 7.96 -0.40
CA LEU A 109 -9.15 8.66 -1.13
C LEU A 109 -8.61 9.48 -2.30
N ARG A 110 -7.49 10.18 -2.10
CA ARG A 110 -6.87 10.99 -3.16
C ARG A 110 -6.35 10.13 -4.31
N THR A 111 -5.82 8.95 -4.01
CA THR A 111 -5.29 8.03 -5.03
C THR A 111 -6.39 7.33 -5.80
N TYR A 112 -7.44 6.83 -5.12
CA TYR A 112 -8.41 5.92 -5.72
C TYR A 112 -9.82 6.50 -5.91
N PHE A 113 -10.15 7.65 -5.27
CA PHE A 113 -11.49 8.22 -5.36
C PHE A 113 -11.66 9.06 -6.63
N HIS A 114 -11.88 8.37 -7.75
CA HIS A 114 -12.29 8.96 -9.02
C HIS A 114 -13.64 8.37 -9.43
N LEU A 115 -14.54 9.21 -10.00
CA LEU A 115 -15.88 8.73 -10.37
C LEU A 115 -15.86 7.58 -11.38
N SER A 116 -14.87 7.55 -12.27
CA SER A 116 -14.67 6.45 -13.22
C SER A 116 -14.31 5.13 -12.53
N ASN A 117 -13.60 5.15 -11.40
CA ASN A 117 -13.19 3.95 -10.70
C ASN A 117 -14.37 3.22 -10.03
N ILE A 118 -15.45 3.95 -9.69
CA ILE A 118 -16.67 3.36 -9.09
C ILE A 118 -17.47 2.55 -10.11
N THR A 119 -17.33 2.86 -11.39
CA THR A 119 -18.05 2.21 -12.49
C THR A 119 -17.23 1.14 -13.21
N GLU A 120 -15.98 0.97 -12.84
CA GLU A 120 -15.08 0.01 -13.48
C GLU A 120 -15.41 -1.43 -13.06
N ALA A 121 -15.57 -2.33 -14.03
CA ALA A 121 -16.00 -3.72 -13.80
C ALA A 121 -15.07 -4.45 -12.83
N THR A 122 -13.76 -4.21 -12.90
CA THR A 122 -12.77 -4.79 -11.97
C THR A 122 -12.94 -4.32 -10.53
N THR A 123 -13.27 -3.05 -10.31
CA THR A 123 -13.57 -2.51 -8.98
C THR A 123 -14.87 -3.10 -8.44
N VAL A 124 -15.90 -3.17 -9.29
CA VAL A 124 -17.21 -3.73 -8.92
C VAL A 124 -17.09 -5.23 -8.63
N SER A 125 -16.31 -5.96 -9.40
CA SER A 125 -16.12 -7.40 -9.21
C SER A 125 -15.24 -7.72 -7.99
N THR A 126 -14.21 -6.94 -7.76
CA THR A 126 -13.36 -7.08 -6.56
C THR A 126 -14.16 -6.76 -5.29
N LEU A 127 -15.00 -5.73 -5.32
CA LEU A 127 -15.92 -5.40 -4.23
C LEU A 127 -17.10 -6.37 -4.12
N GLY A 128 -17.54 -6.96 -5.21
CA GLY A 128 -18.71 -7.87 -5.30
C GLY A 128 -18.40 -9.35 -5.13
N GLY A 129 -17.14 -9.75 -5.14
CA GLY A 129 -16.71 -11.16 -5.05
C GLY A 129 -17.12 -11.86 -3.74
N ASP A 130 -17.47 -11.09 -2.69
CA ASP A 130 -18.12 -11.59 -1.49
C ASP A 130 -19.48 -10.91 -1.29
N MET A 131 -20.41 -11.27 -2.15
CA MET A 131 -21.79 -10.73 -2.13
C MET A 131 -22.47 -10.87 -0.76
N LEU A 132 -22.19 -11.93 -0.02
CA LEU A 132 -22.78 -12.15 1.31
C LEU A 132 -22.25 -11.15 2.34
N GLY A 133 -20.94 -10.88 2.34
CA GLY A 133 -20.30 -9.88 3.19
C GLY A 133 -20.83 -8.48 2.90
N THR A 134 -20.85 -8.09 1.64
CA THR A 134 -21.36 -6.76 1.21
C THR A 134 -22.85 -6.59 1.53
N VAL A 135 -23.69 -7.62 1.32
CA VAL A 135 -25.12 -7.58 1.66
C VAL A 135 -25.31 -7.47 3.17
N LEU A 136 -24.57 -8.21 4.00
CA LEU A 136 -24.61 -8.09 5.45
C LEU A 136 -24.22 -6.68 5.92
N TRP A 137 -23.20 -6.09 5.31
CA TRP A 137 -22.73 -4.74 5.62
C TRP A 137 -23.73 -3.66 5.23
N VAL A 138 -24.22 -3.68 4.00
CA VAL A 138 -25.26 -2.75 3.53
C VAL A 138 -26.49 -2.87 4.41
N THR A 139 -26.90 -4.10 4.75
CA THR A 139 -28.02 -4.36 5.63
C THR A 139 -27.78 -3.76 7.02
N MET A 140 -26.61 -3.96 7.62
CA MET A 140 -26.26 -3.41 8.93
C MET A 140 -26.24 -1.87 8.92
N VAL A 141 -25.67 -1.24 7.90
CA VAL A 141 -25.66 0.23 7.73
C VAL A 141 -27.09 0.76 7.57
N VAL A 142 -27.91 0.10 6.74
CA VAL A 142 -29.33 0.46 6.55
C VAL A 142 -30.11 0.33 7.86
N PHE A 143 -29.88 -0.76 8.62
CA PHE A 143 -30.51 -0.93 9.94
C PHE A 143 -30.07 0.14 10.95
N CYS A 144 -28.79 0.48 10.99
CA CYS A 144 -28.28 1.55 11.87
C CYS A 144 -28.86 2.91 11.50
N LEU A 145 -28.91 3.25 10.21
CA LEU A 145 -29.51 4.49 9.71
C LEU A 145 -31.02 4.52 9.96
N ALA A 146 -31.73 3.44 9.66
CA ALA A 146 -33.17 3.33 9.91
C ALA A 146 -33.49 3.41 11.41
N GLY A 147 -32.70 2.74 12.25
CA GLY A 147 -32.81 2.82 13.72
C GLY A 147 -32.57 4.23 14.23
N ALA A 148 -31.55 4.93 13.77
CA ALA A 148 -31.26 6.31 14.11
C ALA A 148 -32.39 7.27 13.67
N ILE A 149 -32.92 7.10 12.45
CA ILE A 149 -34.04 7.88 11.93
C ILE A 149 -35.33 7.60 12.72
N ALA A 150 -35.64 6.35 12.96
CA ALA A 150 -36.82 5.93 13.75
C ALA A 150 -36.76 6.51 15.18
N PHE A 151 -35.58 6.42 15.82
CA PHE A 151 -35.34 6.95 17.15
C PHE A 151 -35.53 8.49 17.22
N VAL A 152 -34.91 9.22 16.26
CA VAL A 152 -35.04 10.69 16.16
C VAL A 152 -36.48 11.11 15.87
N THR A 153 -37.19 10.33 15.04
CA THR A 153 -38.60 10.57 14.73
C THR A 153 -39.48 10.36 15.96
N ALA A 154 -39.32 9.22 16.64
CA ALA A 154 -40.05 8.92 17.87
C ALA A 154 -39.80 9.97 18.98
N TYR A 155 -38.54 10.38 19.13
CA TYR A 155 -38.16 11.43 20.06
C TYR A 155 -38.77 12.79 19.68
N SER A 156 -38.74 13.16 18.42
CA SER A 156 -39.36 14.41 17.92
C SER A 156 -40.88 14.43 18.13
N LEU A 157 -41.56 13.31 17.90
CA LEU A 157 -43.00 13.14 18.17
C LEU A 157 -43.30 13.24 19.66
N ARG A 158 -42.46 12.62 20.51
CA ARG A 158 -42.59 12.70 21.96
C ARG A 158 -42.43 14.14 22.48
N LEU A 159 -41.45 14.89 21.95
CA LEU A 159 -41.29 16.31 22.27
C LEU A 159 -42.48 17.15 21.82
N ARG A 160 -43.03 16.88 20.60
CA ARG A 160 -44.24 17.55 20.10
C ARG A 160 -45.45 17.24 21.01
N LYS A 161 -45.60 15.99 21.43
CA LYS A 161 -46.67 15.59 22.38
C LYS A 161 -46.52 16.30 23.73
N GLN A 162 -45.30 16.35 24.27
CA GLN A 162 -45.03 17.08 25.52
C GLN A 162 -45.28 18.58 25.40
N ARG A 163 -44.91 19.22 24.27
CA ARG A 163 -45.21 20.63 23.99
C ARG A 163 -46.72 20.87 23.88
N ARG A 164 -47.48 19.99 23.21
CA ARG A 164 -48.96 20.08 23.14
C ARG A 164 -49.60 19.95 24.51
N THR A 165 -49.14 19.03 25.34
CA THR A 165 -49.66 18.84 26.71
C THR A 165 -49.36 20.06 27.60
N LEU A 166 -48.18 20.68 27.45
CA LEU A 166 -47.80 21.91 28.16
C LEU A 166 -48.56 23.14 27.70
N VAL A 167 -48.87 23.23 26.40
CA VAL A 167 -49.70 24.34 25.84
C VAL A 167 -51.18 24.18 26.26
N LEU A 168 -51.65 22.94 26.42
CA LEU A 168 -53.03 22.66 26.90
C LEU A 168 -53.18 22.74 28.41
N SER A 169 -52.11 22.56 29.19
CA SER A 169 -52.10 22.81 30.64
C SER A 169 -51.64 24.25 30.92
N ASN A 170 -52.50 25.19 30.70
CA ASN A 170 -52.30 26.65 30.88
C ASN A 170 -52.17 27.02 32.39
N ARG A 171 -51.23 26.42 33.11
CA ARG A 171 -50.84 26.79 34.47
C ARG A 171 -49.34 26.98 34.52
N GLY A 172 -48.93 28.21 34.63
CA GLY A 172 -47.64 28.84 34.74
C GLY A 172 -46.47 28.11 35.42
N GLY A 173 -46.05 27.01 34.86
CA GLY A 173 -44.79 26.37 35.25
C GLY A 173 -43.66 26.79 34.27
N ALA A 174 -42.72 27.58 34.76
CA ALA A 174 -41.54 27.96 34.00
C ALA A 174 -40.83 26.71 33.43
N TRP A 175 -40.69 26.68 32.13
CA TRP A 175 -39.95 25.60 31.42
C TRP A 175 -38.51 25.53 31.95
N LYS A 176 -38.20 24.50 32.72
CA LYS A 176 -36.82 24.25 33.13
C LYS A 176 -36.05 23.68 31.94
N PRO A 177 -35.01 24.37 31.46
CA PRO A 177 -34.19 23.85 30.36
C PRO A 177 -33.57 22.50 30.79
N ALA A 178 -33.56 21.54 29.87
CA ALA A 178 -32.95 20.23 30.12
C ALA A 178 -31.53 20.41 30.67
N SER A 179 -31.22 19.68 31.74
CA SER A 179 -29.94 19.76 32.42
C SER A 179 -28.79 19.47 31.44
N ARG A 180 -27.82 20.35 31.38
CA ARG A 180 -26.57 20.19 30.56
C ARG A 180 -25.53 19.30 31.25
N LYS A 181 -25.82 18.77 32.45
CA LYS A 181 -24.88 17.95 33.23
C LYS A 181 -24.47 16.67 32.49
N ILE A 182 -25.43 15.94 31.89
CA ILE A 182 -25.14 14.69 31.18
C ILE A 182 -24.35 14.98 29.88
N PRO A 183 -24.77 15.89 28.97
CA PRO A 183 -23.96 16.30 27.85
C PRO A 183 -22.54 16.77 28.22
N GLY A 184 -22.43 17.54 29.33
CA GLY A 184 -21.15 18.01 29.84
C GLY A 184 -20.23 16.88 30.28
N ALA A 185 -20.76 15.92 31.03
CA ALA A 185 -19.99 14.76 31.45
C ALA A 185 -19.55 13.89 30.25
N MET A 186 -20.46 13.65 29.31
CA MET A 186 -20.15 12.88 28.12
C MET A 186 -19.05 13.55 27.27
N PHE A 187 -19.15 14.87 27.09
CA PHE A 187 -18.14 15.64 26.37
C PHE A 187 -16.79 15.58 27.08
N ALA A 188 -16.74 15.85 28.39
CA ALA A 188 -15.50 15.84 29.16
C ALA A 188 -14.81 14.46 29.15
N ILE A 189 -15.60 13.40 29.40
CA ILE A 189 -15.08 12.02 29.37
C ILE A 189 -14.61 11.66 27.95
N GLY A 190 -15.42 11.97 26.95
CA GLY A 190 -15.09 11.68 25.56
C GLY A 190 -13.82 12.41 25.10
N MET A 191 -13.68 13.68 25.44
CA MET A 191 -12.47 14.45 25.15
C MET A 191 -11.24 13.91 25.89
N ALA A 192 -11.36 13.53 27.15
CA ALA A 192 -10.27 12.93 27.91
C ALA A 192 -9.81 11.60 27.26
N LEU A 193 -10.74 10.73 26.92
CA LEU A 193 -10.43 9.46 26.26
C LEU A 193 -9.83 9.62 24.86
N SER A 194 -10.22 10.65 24.11
CA SER A 194 -9.73 10.89 22.74
C SER A 194 -8.47 11.73 22.67
N LEU A 195 -8.38 12.79 23.47
CA LEU A 195 -7.31 13.79 23.33
C LEU A 195 -6.09 13.49 24.20
N VAL A 196 -6.24 12.86 25.35
CA VAL A 196 -5.08 12.56 26.19
C VAL A 196 -4.07 11.68 25.46
N PRO A 197 -4.45 10.56 24.83
CA PRO A 197 -3.53 9.77 24.03
C PRO A 197 -2.89 10.57 22.87
N LEU A 198 -3.70 11.38 22.19
CA LEU A 198 -3.24 12.20 21.06
C LEU A 198 -2.22 13.26 21.53
N VAL A 199 -2.50 13.96 22.61
CA VAL A 199 -1.59 14.98 23.17
C VAL A 199 -0.29 14.35 23.63
N LEU A 200 -0.33 13.22 24.32
CA LEU A 200 0.86 12.50 24.77
C LEU A 200 1.72 12.05 23.60
N PHE A 201 1.11 11.64 22.51
CA PHE A 201 1.82 11.33 21.27
C PHE A 201 2.47 12.57 20.64
N LEU A 202 1.71 13.64 20.46
CA LEU A 202 2.17 14.87 19.80
C LEU A 202 3.27 15.59 20.59
N THR A 203 3.27 15.46 21.91
CA THR A 203 4.31 16.06 22.79
C THR A 203 5.57 15.20 22.89
N GLY A 204 5.61 14.06 22.19
CA GLY A 204 6.76 13.16 22.24
C GLY A 204 6.93 12.42 23.56
N THR A 205 5.92 12.48 24.45
CA THR A 205 5.90 11.70 25.68
C THR A 205 5.66 10.24 25.32
N ARG A 206 6.74 9.56 25.00
CA ARG A 206 6.73 8.16 24.55
C ARG A 206 7.19 7.29 25.70
N GLY A 207 6.43 6.27 26.02
CA GLY A 207 6.80 5.33 27.08
C GLY A 207 5.66 4.46 27.54
N TRP A 208 5.98 3.62 28.51
CA TRP A 208 5.02 2.73 29.14
C TRP A 208 4.25 3.48 30.24
N ILE A 209 2.93 3.40 30.20
CA ILE A 209 2.06 3.83 31.31
C ILE A 209 1.51 2.59 31.99
N GLU A 210 1.76 2.47 33.28
CA GLU A 210 1.15 1.43 34.09
C GLU A 210 -0.25 1.87 34.54
N ILE A 211 -1.26 1.03 34.26
CA ILE A 211 -2.61 1.24 34.74
C ILE A 211 -2.66 0.73 36.18
N PRO A 212 -2.85 1.59 37.21
CA PRO A 212 -2.70 1.20 38.61
C PRO A 212 -3.65 0.07 39.08
N ILE A 213 -4.83 -0.06 38.46
CA ILE A 213 -5.84 -1.04 38.84
C ILE A 213 -5.52 -2.44 38.32
N THR A 214 -4.91 -2.55 37.16
CA THR A 214 -4.66 -3.82 36.48
C THR A 214 -3.18 -4.20 36.42
N HIS A 215 -2.31 -3.30 36.84
CA HIS A 215 -0.85 -3.38 36.69
C HIS A 215 -0.40 -3.64 35.23
N THR A 216 -1.27 -3.32 34.29
CA THR A 216 -0.99 -3.49 32.86
C THR A 216 -0.14 -2.33 32.35
N LYS A 217 1.02 -2.63 31.80
CA LYS A 217 1.87 -1.65 31.13
C LYS A 217 1.37 -1.40 29.71
N VAL A 218 1.00 -0.15 29.42
CA VAL A 218 0.53 0.28 28.11
C VAL A 218 1.62 1.05 27.41
N ASP A 219 2.04 0.56 26.24
CA ASP A 219 3.04 1.23 25.43
C ASP A 219 2.39 2.31 24.57
N MET A 220 2.61 3.57 24.96
CA MET A 220 2.06 4.72 24.25
C MET A 220 2.74 4.98 22.88
N ARG A 221 3.90 4.37 22.63
CA ARG A 221 4.63 4.51 21.34
C ARG A 221 3.87 3.92 20.15
N PHE A 222 2.89 3.07 20.42
CA PHE A 222 2.17 2.30 19.40
C PHE A 222 0.82 2.88 19.00
N THR A 223 0.40 3.98 19.61
CA THR A 223 -0.94 4.51 19.39
C THR A 223 -1.20 4.94 17.95
N LEU A 224 -0.18 5.21 17.16
CA LEU A 224 -0.34 5.75 15.81
C LEU A 224 0.32 4.92 14.69
N GLY A 225 1.35 4.12 14.99
CA GLY A 225 2.11 3.45 13.94
C GLY A 225 1.77 1.98 13.70
N LYS A 226 1.65 1.19 14.76
CA LYS A 226 1.71 -0.28 14.65
C LYS A 226 0.36 -1.01 14.59
N HIS A 227 -0.71 -0.41 15.07
CA HIS A 227 -2.02 -1.05 15.15
C HIS A 227 -3.11 -0.16 14.54
N THR A 228 -2.90 0.16 13.25
CA THR A 228 -3.89 0.93 12.48
C THR A 228 -5.23 0.23 12.34
N LEU A 229 -5.27 -1.10 12.54
CA LEU A 229 -6.51 -1.89 12.46
C LEU A 229 -7.61 -1.40 13.39
N THR A 230 -7.25 -1.02 14.60
CA THR A 230 -8.21 -0.59 15.62
C THR A 230 -8.35 0.92 15.74
N ALA A 231 -7.49 1.68 15.06
CA ALA A 231 -7.57 3.13 15.09
C ALA A 231 -8.87 3.61 14.43
N PRO A 232 -9.64 4.51 15.08
CA PRO A 232 -10.85 5.05 14.48
C PRO A 232 -10.48 5.91 13.25
N ILE A 233 -11.35 5.89 12.24
CA ILE A 233 -11.12 6.61 10.96
C ILE A 233 -10.83 8.12 11.18
N LEU A 234 -11.48 8.74 12.15
CA LEU A 234 -11.20 10.14 12.49
C LEU A 234 -9.79 10.35 13.03
N HIS A 235 -9.23 9.35 13.71
CA HIS A 235 -7.87 9.40 14.21
C HIS A 235 -6.87 9.31 13.05
N ILE A 236 -7.08 8.38 12.12
CA ILE A 236 -6.26 8.26 10.91
C ILE A 236 -6.24 9.57 10.14
N ALA A 237 -7.42 10.16 9.89
CA ALA A 237 -7.53 11.45 9.22
C ALA A 237 -6.81 12.59 9.97
N ALA A 238 -6.91 12.63 11.30
CA ALA A 238 -6.23 13.64 12.11
C ALA A 238 -4.69 13.49 12.05
N VAL A 239 -4.19 12.27 12.12
CA VAL A 239 -2.75 11.98 12.02
C VAL A 239 -2.21 12.35 10.65
N GLU A 240 -2.85 11.92 9.57
CA GLU A 240 -2.44 12.29 8.22
C GLU A 240 -2.43 13.81 8.00
N THR A 241 -3.46 14.50 8.52
CA THR A 241 -3.52 15.97 8.44
C THR A 241 -2.37 16.60 9.20
N PHE A 242 -2.09 16.10 10.41
CA PHE A 242 -0.97 16.59 11.22
C PHE A 242 0.37 16.34 10.54
N GLU A 243 0.61 15.13 10.05
CA GLU A 243 1.81 14.80 9.28
C GLU A 243 1.95 15.69 8.03
N PHE A 244 0.84 15.91 7.31
CA PHE A 244 0.84 16.78 6.14
C PHE A 244 1.26 18.22 6.47
N ILE A 245 0.79 18.76 7.59
CA ILE A 245 1.09 20.14 8.03
C ILE A 245 2.51 20.24 8.59
N HIS A 246 2.98 19.24 9.35
CA HIS A 246 4.22 19.30 10.13
C HIS A 246 5.40 18.58 9.46
N ASP A 247 5.21 17.95 8.31
CA ASP A 247 6.28 17.31 7.57
C ASP A 247 7.18 18.38 6.92
N ASN A 248 7.93 19.10 7.74
CA ASN A 248 8.89 20.15 7.34
C ASN A 248 10.34 19.68 7.46
N THR A 249 10.59 18.38 7.26
CA THR A 249 11.94 17.82 7.30
C THR A 249 12.80 18.50 6.23
N LYS A 250 13.78 19.27 6.66
CA LYS A 250 14.79 19.81 5.75
C LYS A 250 15.81 18.72 5.44
N ILE A 251 16.26 18.67 4.20
CA ILE A 251 17.36 17.80 3.83
C ILE A 251 18.64 18.25 4.53
N THR A 252 19.41 17.31 5.04
CA THR A 252 20.69 17.53 5.71
C THR A 252 21.73 16.56 5.17
N GLU A 253 23.01 16.85 5.37
CA GLU A 253 24.09 15.94 4.98
C GLU A 253 23.97 14.58 5.67
N GLU A 254 23.51 14.53 6.92
CA GLU A 254 23.26 13.26 7.63
C GLU A 254 22.19 12.43 6.91
N LEU A 255 21.05 13.03 6.57
CA LEU A 255 19.96 12.33 5.86
C LEU A 255 20.39 11.88 4.45
N VAL A 256 21.22 12.66 3.78
CA VAL A 256 21.79 12.27 2.50
C VAL A 256 22.77 11.11 2.69
N GLY A 257 23.58 11.12 3.75
CA GLY A 257 24.46 10.00 4.10
C GLY A 257 23.70 8.70 4.42
N ASP A 258 22.53 8.82 5.05
CA ASP A 258 21.65 7.67 5.30
C ASP A 258 21.08 7.10 4.00
N LEU A 259 20.73 7.96 3.02
CA LEU A 259 20.37 7.52 1.66
C LEU A 259 21.54 6.80 0.98
N ASP A 260 22.74 7.40 1.04
CA ASP A 260 23.92 6.86 0.38
C ASP A 260 24.32 5.47 0.88
N ALA A 261 23.92 5.11 2.10
CA ALA A 261 24.19 3.79 2.65
C ALA A 261 23.60 2.65 1.81
N PHE A 262 22.58 2.94 0.99
CA PHE A 262 21.91 1.96 0.12
C PHE A 262 22.40 2.01 -1.33
N LEU A 263 23.37 2.86 -1.65
CA LEU A 263 23.86 3.11 -3.00
C LEU A 263 25.23 2.49 -3.24
N PRO A 264 25.60 2.22 -4.49
CA PRO A 264 26.99 1.96 -4.85
C PRO A 264 27.89 3.13 -4.40
N SER A 265 29.01 2.80 -3.78
CA SER A 265 29.95 3.81 -3.28
C SER A 265 30.48 4.74 -4.38
N ALA A 266 30.58 4.24 -5.61
CA ALA A 266 30.93 5.00 -6.80
C ALA A 266 29.89 6.07 -7.14
N PHE A 267 28.61 5.77 -6.95
CA PHE A 267 27.51 6.71 -7.17
C PHE A 267 27.46 7.83 -6.14
N ALA A 268 27.70 7.52 -4.87
CA ALA A 268 27.78 8.53 -3.83
C ALA A 268 28.84 9.60 -4.13
N LYS A 269 29.94 9.21 -4.79
CA LYS A 269 31.02 10.12 -5.19
C LYS A 269 30.71 10.95 -6.44
N SER A 270 29.82 10.49 -7.34
CA SER A 270 29.47 11.18 -8.59
C SER A 270 28.37 12.24 -8.43
N ARG A 271 27.80 12.35 -7.27
CA ARG A 271 26.73 13.29 -6.96
C ARG A 271 27.24 14.73 -6.98
N SER A 272 26.39 15.68 -7.40
CA SER A 272 26.63 17.08 -7.15
C SER A 272 26.62 17.29 -5.63
N ASN A 273 27.65 17.92 -5.05
CA ASN A 273 27.79 18.13 -3.60
C ASN A 273 26.76 19.13 -3.03
N SER A 274 25.65 19.32 -3.68
CA SER A 274 24.65 20.30 -3.32
C SER A 274 23.48 19.63 -2.59
N LEU A 275 23.16 20.13 -1.41
CA LEU A 275 21.90 19.82 -0.74
C LEU A 275 20.66 20.32 -1.51
N GLU A 276 20.87 21.18 -2.52
CA GLU A 276 19.79 21.67 -3.38
C GLU A 276 19.27 20.57 -4.31
N LEU A 277 20.15 19.66 -4.76
CA LEU A 277 19.81 18.54 -5.65
C LEU A 277 20.49 17.24 -5.16
N PRO A 278 20.09 16.73 -4.00
CA PRO A 278 20.81 15.63 -3.33
C PRO A 278 20.78 14.31 -4.06
N MET A 279 19.86 14.13 -5.00
CA MET A 279 19.72 12.91 -5.81
C MET A 279 20.25 13.05 -7.22
N TYR A 280 20.53 14.27 -7.66
CA TYR A 280 21.00 14.51 -9.03
C TYR A 280 22.46 14.13 -9.17
N ARG A 281 22.74 13.34 -10.19
CA ARG A 281 24.06 12.80 -10.51
C ARG A 281 24.55 13.38 -11.83
N GLY A 282 25.86 13.50 -11.94
CA GLY A 282 26.53 13.69 -13.21
C GLY A 282 26.26 12.53 -14.16
N ALA A 283 27.00 12.42 -15.26
CA ALA A 283 26.88 11.28 -16.15
C ALA A 283 27.04 9.96 -15.36
N PRO A 284 26.22 8.94 -15.65
CA PRO A 284 26.34 7.66 -15.00
C PRO A 284 27.75 7.09 -15.18
N MET A 285 28.25 6.44 -14.14
CA MET A 285 29.48 5.66 -14.27
C MET A 285 29.09 4.36 -14.97
N HIS A 286 29.51 4.22 -16.23
CA HIS A 286 29.33 3.00 -16.98
C HIS A 286 30.39 1.99 -16.56
N GLU A 287 29.95 0.99 -15.83
CA GLU A 287 30.80 -0.16 -15.51
C GLU A 287 30.62 -1.28 -16.56
N TYR A 288 29.45 -1.36 -17.17
CA TYR A 288 29.17 -2.18 -18.33
C TYR A 288 28.89 -1.30 -19.55
N GLU A 289 29.61 -1.54 -20.63
CA GLU A 289 29.44 -0.82 -21.89
C GLU A 289 28.86 -1.76 -22.95
N ALA A 290 27.56 -1.62 -23.19
CA ALA A 290 26.90 -2.33 -24.27
C ALA A 290 27.56 -1.93 -25.61
N LYS A 291 27.90 -2.91 -26.45
CA LYS A 291 28.54 -2.65 -27.76
C LYS A 291 27.61 -1.91 -28.73
N LYS A 292 26.31 -1.99 -28.52
CA LYS A 292 25.24 -1.39 -29.32
C LYS A 292 24.04 -1.13 -28.42
N PRO A 293 23.15 -0.17 -28.75
CA PRO A 293 21.90 -0.01 -28.00
C PRO A 293 20.97 -1.20 -28.23
N TYR A 294 20.48 -1.81 -27.17
CA TYR A 294 19.53 -2.92 -27.26
C TYR A 294 18.09 -2.42 -27.30
N ASN A 295 17.23 -3.15 -27.99
CA ASN A 295 15.79 -3.02 -27.83
C ASN A 295 15.41 -3.51 -26.43
N ILE A 296 14.42 -2.86 -25.82
CA ILE A 296 13.99 -3.17 -24.44
C ILE A 296 12.51 -3.60 -24.44
N VAL A 297 12.26 -4.80 -24.01
CA VAL A 297 10.91 -5.26 -23.62
C VAL A 297 10.85 -5.28 -22.10
N PHE A 298 9.88 -4.57 -21.53
CA PHE A 298 9.68 -4.50 -20.09
C PHE A 298 8.30 -5.02 -19.72
N ILE A 299 8.26 -6.16 -19.01
CA ILE A 299 7.03 -6.84 -18.58
C ILE A 299 6.87 -6.64 -17.08
N MET A 300 5.85 -5.90 -16.67
CA MET A 300 5.44 -5.77 -15.28
C MET A 300 4.44 -6.86 -14.94
N GLY A 301 4.86 -7.86 -14.19
CA GLY A 301 4.01 -8.96 -13.72
C GLY A 301 3.29 -8.57 -12.44
N GLU A 302 1.97 -8.49 -12.48
CA GLU A 302 1.13 -8.23 -11.30
C GLU A 302 1.41 -9.27 -10.21
N SER A 303 1.82 -8.81 -9.03
CA SER A 303 2.03 -9.66 -7.85
C SER A 303 2.97 -10.87 -8.09
N PHE A 304 3.99 -10.75 -8.96
CA PHE A 304 4.93 -11.85 -9.23
C PHE A 304 5.85 -12.08 -8.04
N LYS A 305 5.41 -12.96 -7.15
CA LYS A 305 6.06 -13.28 -5.88
C LYS A 305 7.33 -14.10 -6.09
N GLY A 306 8.50 -13.51 -5.77
CA GLY A 306 9.81 -14.14 -5.99
C GLY A 306 9.95 -15.51 -5.36
N ARG A 307 9.49 -15.69 -4.12
CA ARG A 307 9.52 -16.96 -3.40
C ARG A 307 8.77 -18.09 -4.15
N VAL A 308 7.67 -17.76 -4.82
CA VAL A 308 6.92 -18.75 -5.61
C VAL A 308 7.67 -19.08 -6.90
N PHE A 309 8.18 -18.07 -7.61
CA PHE A 309 8.97 -18.31 -8.83
C PHE A 309 10.27 -19.06 -8.54
N ASN A 310 10.94 -18.80 -7.42
CA ASN A 310 12.17 -19.50 -7.05
C ASN A 310 12.00 -21.02 -6.85
N LYS A 311 10.77 -21.52 -6.60
CA LYS A 311 10.50 -22.96 -6.60
C LYS A 311 10.76 -23.63 -7.95
N MET A 312 10.77 -22.85 -9.03
CA MET A 312 11.14 -23.36 -10.37
C MET A 312 12.62 -23.75 -10.44
N LEU A 313 13.49 -23.04 -9.70
CA LEU A 313 14.91 -23.39 -9.53
C LEU A 313 15.09 -24.70 -8.74
N GLU A 314 14.09 -25.07 -7.96
CA GLU A 314 14.02 -26.32 -7.16
C GLU A 314 13.32 -27.47 -7.93
N GLY A 315 12.87 -27.21 -9.18
CA GLY A 315 12.27 -28.20 -10.06
C GLY A 315 10.77 -28.06 -10.30
N ASP A 316 10.06 -27.15 -9.60
CA ASP A 316 8.60 -26.94 -9.81
C ASP A 316 8.34 -26.01 -11.03
N THR A 317 8.82 -26.43 -12.19
CA THR A 317 8.74 -25.64 -13.44
C THR A 317 7.31 -25.49 -13.96
N ALA A 318 6.33 -26.25 -13.41
CA ALA A 318 4.93 -26.16 -13.77
C ALA A 318 4.26 -24.85 -13.31
N ILE A 319 4.93 -24.05 -12.49
CA ILE A 319 4.46 -22.72 -12.07
C ILE A 319 4.35 -21.77 -13.27
N ALA A 320 5.42 -21.66 -14.07
CA ALA A 320 5.47 -20.78 -15.24
C ALA A 320 6.39 -21.38 -16.32
N PRO A 321 5.94 -22.44 -17.03
CA PRO A 321 6.81 -23.18 -17.97
C PRO A 321 7.30 -22.36 -19.17
N ASN A 322 6.53 -21.36 -19.63
CA ASN A 322 6.95 -20.52 -20.75
C ASN A 322 8.04 -19.52 -20.33
N ILE A 323 7.91 -18.90 -19.16
CA ILE A 323 8.95 -18.04 -18.57
C ILE A 323 10.20 -18.88 -18.32
N TRP A 324 10.06 -20.10 -17.80
CA TRP A 324 11.17 -21.02 -17.56
C TRP A 324 11.94 -21.33 -18.84
N ASN A 325 11.23 -21.73 -19.87
CA ASN A 325 11.85 -22.05 -21.17
C ASN A 325 12.50 -20.83 -21.80
N PHE A 326 11.86 -19.65 -21.69
CA PHE A 326 12.40 -18.41 -22.20
C PHE A 326 13.68 -18.00 -21.47
N ALA A 327 13.73 -18.16 -20.15
CA ALA A 327 14.91 -17.86 -19.34
C ALA A 327 16.14 -18.70 -19.76
N HIS A 328 15.95 -19.91 -20.29
CA HIS A 328 17.04 -20.77 -20.74
C HIS A 328 17.64 -20.39 -22.11
N ILE A 329 17.06 -19.41 -22.80
CA ILE A 329 17.69 -18.83 -23.99
C ILE A 329 18.99 -18.12 -23.59
N GLY A 330 18.99 -17.44 -22.45
CA GLY A 330 20.12 -16.77 -21.83
C GLY A 330 19.65 -15.63 -20.94
N GLY A 331 20.29 -15.45 -19.78
CA GLY A 331 19.89 -14.34 -18.91
C GLY A 331 20.31 -14.48 -17.45
N LEU A 332 19.79 -13.55 -16.67
CA LEU A 332 19.96 -13.47 -15.22
C LEU A 332 18.63 -13.71 -14.52
N TRP A 333 18.65 -14.56 -13.51
CA TRP A 333 17.55 -14.79 -12.58
C TRP A 333 17.99 -14.39 -11.18
N PHE A 334 17.38 -13.36 -10.61
CA PHE A 334 17.73 -12.90 -9.27
C PHE A 334 16.89 -13.61 -8.23
N LYS A 335 17.53 -14.45 -7.42
CA LYS A 335 16.88 -15.21 -6.36
C LYS A 335 16.43 -14.33 -5.21
N ASN A 336 17.19 -13.26 -4.93
CA ASN A 336 16.94 -12.30 -3.86
C ASN A 336 16.57 -10.93 -4.44
N ALA A 337 15.43 -10.87 -5.13
CA ALA A 337 14.92 -9.63 -5.71
C ALA A 337 13.79 -9.05 -4.86
N PHE A 338 13.79 -7.73 -4.67
CA PHE A 338 12.86 -7.03 -3.78
C PHE A 338 12.16 -5.87 -4.48
N SER A 339 10.91 -5.60 -4.04
CA SER A 339 10.12 -4.48 -4.52
C SER A 339 10.73 -3.14 -4.14
N GLY A 340 10.42 -2.09 -4.90
CA GLY A 340 10.68 -0.68 -4.59
C GLY A 340 9.49 0.03 -3.93
N GLY A 341 8.32 -0.64 -3.85
CA GLY A 341 7.11 -0.08 -3.27
C GLY A 341 5.92 -1.06 -3.26
N TYR A 342 4.91 -0.73 -2.48
CA TYR A 342 3.61 -1.40 -2.40
C TYR A 342 2.50 -0.37 -2.14
N PRO A 343 1.34 -0.45 -2.76
CA PRO A 343 0.87 -1.40 -3.78
C PRO A 343 1.40 -1.08 -5.21
N THR A 344 0.76 -1.64 -6.25
CA THR A 344 1.12 -1.54 -7.67
C THR A 344 1.59 -0.16 -8.10
N VAL A 345 0.85 0.90 -7.77
CA VAL A 345 1.20 2.30 -8.12
C VAL A 345 2.59 2.70 -7.58
N ARG A 346 2.95 2.26 -6.38
CA ARG A 346 4.24 2.57 -5.77
C ARG A 346 5.37 1.72 -6.34
N GLY A 347 5.13 0.42 -6.55
CA GLY A 347 6.09 -0.47 -7.20
C GLY A 347 6.38 -0.02 -8.64
N THR A 348 5.34 0.29 -9.39
CA THR A 348 5.44 0.83 -10.76
C THR A 348 6.22 2.14 -10.79
N MET A 349 5.88 3.09 -9.92
CA MET A 349 6.59 4.38 -9.89
C MET A 349 8.05 4.23 -9.45
N ALA A 350 8.33 3.39 -8.44
CA ALA A 350 9.71 3.09 -8.02
C ALA A 350 10.54 2.49 -9.17
N THR A 351 9.93 1.57 -9.93
CA THR A 351 10.54 0.95 -11.11
C THR A 351 10.90 1.98 -12.18
N TYR A 352 9.94 2.82 -12.60
CA TYR A 352 10.18 3.77 -13.67
C TYR A 352 11.03 4.97 -13.23
N MET A 353 10.87 5.44 -12.01
CA MET A 353 11.64 6.55 -11.47
C MET A 353 13.03 6.13 -10.98
N GLY A 354 13.26 4.83 -10.70
CA GLY A 354 14.49 4.35 -10.08
C GLY A 354 14.78 5.00 -8.72
N PHE A 355 13.73 5.26 -7.93
CA PHE A 355 13.79 5.95 -6.65
C PHE A 355 12.80 5.32 -5.66
N PRO A 356 13.15 5.19 -4.37
CA PRO A 356 12.30 4.52 -3.39
C PRO A 356 10.94 5.19 -3.24
N SER A 357 9.92 4.39 -3.00
CA SER A 357 8.57 4.89 -2.74
C SER A 357 8.53 5.78 -1.49
N HIS A 358 7.64 6.78 -1.51
CA HIS A 358 7.38 7.58 -0.32
C HIS A 358 6.74 6.70 0.78
N PRO A 359 7.11 6.86 2.06
CA PRO A 359 6.64 6.00 3.14
C PRO A 359 5.13 5.83 3.26
N ASN A 360 4.34 6.86 2.94
CA ASN A 360 2.89 6.82 3.13
C ASN A 360 2.06 7.60 2.09
N ARG A 361 2.69 8.03 0.98
CA ARG A 361 1.99 8.77 -0.10
C ARG A 361 2.36 8.22 -1.46
N ASP A 362 1.44 8.29 -2.38
CA ASP A 362 1.68 7.88 -3.77
C ASP A 362 2.15 9.05 -4.59
N VAL A 363 3.25 8.87 -5.32
CA VAL A 363 3.86 9.94 -6.12
C VAL A 363 2.86 10.52 -7.14
N PRO A 364 2.09 9.71 -7.89
CA PRO A 364 1.12 10.24 -8.83
C PRO A 364 0.08 11.15 -8.20
N SER A 365 -0.42 10.81 -7.03
CA SER A 365 -1.49 11.57 -6.38
C SER A 365 -1.02 12.85 -5.69
N PHE A 366 0.22 12.87 -5.17
CA PHE A 366 0.70 13.95 -4.32
C PHE A 366 1.82 14.79 -4.94
N TYR A 367 2.61 14.22 -5.84
CA TYR A 367 3.83 14.80 -6.38
C TYR A 367 3.90 14.79 -7.90
N ALA A 368 2.73 14.71 -8.59
CA ALA A 368 2.67 14.67 -10.05
C ALA A 368 3.31 15.87 -10.74
N ALA A 369 3.36 17.02 -10.05
CA ALA A 369 3.96 18.24 -10.59
C ALA A 369 5.48 18.32 -10.40
N ASN A 370 6.09 17.36 -9.66
CA ASN A 370 7.52 17.38 -9.38
C ASN A 370 8.35 17.12 -10.64
N LYS A 371 9.55 17.70 -10.61
CA LYS A 371 10.55 17.54 -11.66
C LYS A 371 11.33 16.25 -11.45
N PHE A 372 10.89 15.16 -12.05
CA PHE A 372 11.65 13.92 -12.18
C PHE A 372 11.35 13.31 -13.54
N LYS A 373 12.21 12.40 -13.99
CA LYS A 373 12.02 11.66 -15.21
C LYS A 373 11.98 10.16 -14.93
N GLY A 374 11.09 9.46 -15.60
CA GLY A 374 11.19 8.01 -15.71
C GLY A 374 12.29 7.61 -16.70
N TRP A 375 12.90 6.44 -16.51
CA TRP A 375 13.92 5.97 -17.46
C TRP A 375 13.43 5.94 -18.93
N PRO A 376 12.14 5.72 -19.28
CA PRO A 376 11.74 5.78 -20.67
C PRO A 376 11.89 7.17 -21.30
N GLU A 377 11.82 8.25 -20.53
CA GLU A 377 11.95 9.61 -21.04
C GLU A 377 13.38 9.93 -21.51
N PHE A 378 14.37 9.22 -20.97
CA PHE A 378 15.76 9.36 -21.42
C PHE A 378 16.03 8.63 -22.73
N LEU A 379 15.19 7.68 -23.14
CA LEU A 379 15.32 6.94 -24.38
C LEU A 379 14.83 7.78 -25.59
N THR A 380 15.42 8.96 -25.78
CA THR A 380 14.97 9.95 -26.78
C THR A 380 15.10 9.48 -28.21
N ASN A 381 16.06 8.58 -28.50
CA ASN A 381 16.30 8.00 -29.80
C ASN A 381 15.51 6.70 -30.06
N TYR A 382 14.74 6.25 -29.07
CA TYR A 382 13.94 5.03 -29.15
C TYR A 382 12.51 5.35 -29.62
N GLN A 383 11.94 4.44 -30.40
CA GLN A 383 10.48 4.38 -30.45
C GLN A 383 9.99 3.69 -29.18
N ARG A 384 9.08 4.35 -28.45
CA ARG A 384 8.58 3.86 -27.17
C ARG A 384 7.11 3.55 -27.27
N ALA A 385 6.65 2.49 -26.62
CA ALA A 385 5.24 2.16 -26.51
C ALA A 385 4.91 1.51 -25.14
N TYR A 386 3.65 1.64 -24.74
CA TYR A 386 3.11 1.01 -23.55
C TYR A 386 1.77 0.35 -23.84
N ALA A 387 1.63 -0.91 -23.46
CA ALA A 387 0.35 -1.64 -23.50
C ALA A 387 -0.09 -1.96 -22.09
N THR A 388 -1.34 -1.69 -21.74
CA THR A 388 -1.84 -1.91 -20.38
C THR A 388 -3.18 -2.64 -20.38
N VAL A 389 -3.34 -3.51 -19.40
CA VAL A 389 -4.60 -4.19 -19.07
C VAL A 389 -5.38 -3.44 -17.99
N SER A 390 -4.73 -2.51 -17.29
CA SER A 390 -5.31 -1.71 -16.22
C SER A 390 -5.54 -0.28 -16.69
N ASN A 391 -6.68 0.31 -16.33
CA ASN A 391 -6.95 1.71 -16.63
C ASN A 391 -6.05 2.62 -15.79
N PRO A 392 -5.11 3.39 -16.40
CA PRO A 392 -4.16 4.21 -15.67
C PRO A 392 -4.80 5.44 -14.99
N ILE A 393 -6.08 5.69 -15.22
CA ILE A 393 -6.83 6.71 -14.47
C ILE A 393 -7.10 6.23 -13.04
N PHE A 394 -7.22 4.92 -12.84
CA PHE A 394 -7.58 4.31 -11.55
C PHE A 394 -6.66 4.74 -10.39
N ASP A 395 -5.36 4.77 -10.64
CA ASP A 395 -4.32 5.09 -9.67
C ASP A 395 -3.55 6.39 -9.98
N HIS A 396 -4.15 7.26 -10.80
CA HIS A 396 -3.58 8.53 -11.26
C HIS A 396 -2.27 8.41 -12.05
N THR A 397 -1.95 7.26 -12.60
CA THR A 397 -0.69 7.05 -13.35
C THR A 397 -0.74 7.56 -14.79
N LEU A 398 -1.92 7.87 -15.33
CA LEU A 398 -2.06 8.34 -16.72
C LEU A 398 -1.10 9.50 -17.10
N PRO A 399 -0.96 10.58 -16.30
CA PRO A 399 -0.05 11.68 -16.66
C PRO A 399 1.41 11.22 -16.80
N PHE A 400 1.83 10.17 -16.03
CA PHE A 400 3.17 9.60 -16.11
C PHE A 400 3.33 8.70 -17.32
N ILE A 401 2.32 7.90 -17.65
CA ILE A 401 2.33 7.07 -18.85
C ILE A 401 2.42 7.95 -20.10
N GLU A 402 1.63 9.02 -20.17
CA GLU A 402 1.71 10.00 -21.27
C GLU A 402 3.08 10.70 -21.33
N LYS A 403 3.66 11.02 -20.16
CA LYS A 403 4.98 11.62 -20.07
C LYS A 403 6.08 10.64 -20.51
N PHE A 404 6.01 9.38 -20.10
CA PHE A 404 7.03 8.36 -20.39
C PHE A 404 6.96 7.86 -21.83
N PHE A 405 5.76 7.67 -22.37
CA PHE A 405 5.53 7.01 -23.66
C PHE A 405 4.90 7.92 -24.72
N GLY A 406 4.58 9.15 -24.38
CA GLY A 406 3.89 10.08 -25.28
C GLY A 406 2.46 9.63 -25.55
N LYS A 407 2.09 9.56 -26.85
CA LYS A 407 0.77 9.08 -27.29
C LYS A 407 0.75 7.59 -27.65
N ASP A 408 1.87 6.92 -27.56
CA ASP A 408 2.02 5.51 -27.93
C ASP A 408 1.74 4.61 -26.72
N TRP A 409 0.63 4.89 -26.02
CA TRP A 409 0.10 3.98 -25.02
C TRP A 409 -1.26 3.42 -25.45
N HIS A 410 -1.52 2.18 -25.09
CA HIS A 410 -2.67 1.41 -25.54
C HIS A 410 -3.30 0.68 -24.38
N LEU A 411 -4.62 0.81 -24.22
CA LEU A 411 -5.42 0.12 -23.21
C LEU A 411 -6.29 -0.93 -23.88
N ILE A 412 -6.45 -2.11 -23.29
CA ILE A 412 -7.48 -3.04 -23.70
C ILE A 412 -8.86 -2.44 -23.45
N GLY A 413 -9.80 -2.59 -24.40
CA GLY A 413 -11.14 -2.01 -24.29
C GLY A 413 -11.92 -2.54 -23.07
N GLU A 414 -12.83 -1.69 -22.57
CA GLU A 414 -13.57 -1.89 -21.31
C GLU A 414 -14.58 -3.05 -21.29
N GLU A 415 -14.92 -3.65 -22.43
CA GLU A 415 -15.99 -4.67 -22.56
C GLU A 415 -15.59 -6.07 -22.09
N LYS A 416 -14.58 -6.20 -21.21
CA LYS A 416 -13.97 -7.51 -21.02
C LYS A 416 -14.24 -8.08 -19.64
N SER A 417 -14.86 -9.27 -19.68
CA SER A 417 -15.15 -10.08 -18.51
C SER A 417 -13.90 -10.44 -17.73
N GLU A 418 -14.05 -10.51 -16.41
CA GLU A 418 -13.07 -11.11 -15.51
C GLU A 418 -12.51 -12.42 -16.07
N GLY A 419 -11.21 -12.63 -15.91
CA GLY A 419 -10.54 -13.84 -16.31
C GLY A 419 -9.98 -13.86 -17.74
N THR A 420 -10.19 -12.82 -18.55
CA THR A 420 -9.63 -12.79 -19.92
C THR A 420 -8.65 -11.62 -20.16
N ALA A 421 -8.47 -10.75 -19.19
CA ALA A 421 -7.67 -9.54 -19.35
C ALA A 421 -6.23 -9.82 -19.85
N ASP A 422 -5.53 -10.80 -19.27
CA ASP A 422 -4.16 -11.12 -19.71
C ASP A 422 -4.10 -11.72 -21.11
N SER A 423 -5.11 -12.48 -21.54
CA SER A 423 -5.19 -12.96 -22.94
C SER A 423 -5.25 -11.81 -23.92
N LEU A 424 -6.10 -10.85 -23.63
CA LEU A 424 -6.34 -9.69 -24.46
C LEU A 424 -5.19 -8.68 -24.36
N GLY A 425 -4.56 -8.61 -23.18
CA GLY A 425 -3.33 -7.85 -22.98
C GLY A 425 -2.17 -8.39 -23.80
N ALA A 426 -2.05 -9.72 -23.91
CA ALA A 426 -1.08 -10.37 -24.77
C ALA A 426 -1.35 -10.10 -26.25
N ASP A 427 -2.63 -10.15 -26.70
CA ASP A 427 -3.00 -9.79 -28.07
C ASP A 427 -2.63 -8.33 -28.37
N LEU A 428 -2.96 -7.41 -27.46
CA LEU A 428 -2.58 -6.00 -27.58
C LEU A 428 -1.05 -5.82 -27.63
N ALA A 429 -0.32 -6.50 -26.73
CA ALA A 429 1.13 -6.43 -26.70
C ALA A 429 1.76 -6.96 -28.00
N ILE A 430 1.21 -8.04 -28.58
CA ILE A 430 1.63 -8.59 -29.87
C ILE A 430 1.35 -7.59 -31.01
N ASP A 431 0.20 -6.93 -31.01
CA ASP A 431 -0.16 -5.91 -32.00
C ASP A 431 0.76 -4.68 -31.92
N VAL A 432 1.14 -4.27 -30.70
CA VAL A 432 2.09 -3.19 -30.45
C VAL A 432 3.50 -3.62 -30.92
N LEU A 433 3.93 -4.84 -30.57
CA LEU A 433 5.22 -5.40 -30.98
C LEU A 433 5.36 -5.45 -32.51
N ALA A 434 4.28 -5.79 -33.22
CA ALA A 434 4.27 -5.83 -34.69
C ALA A 434 4.53 -4.45 -35.35
N LYS A 435 4.25 -3.36 -34.61
CA LYS A 435 4.47 -1.98 -35.07
C LYS A 435 5.84 -1.42 -34.69
N MET A 436 6.63 -2.15 -33.88
CA MET A 436 7.99 -1.72 -33.53
C MET A 436 8.92 -1.82 -34.73
N PRO A 437 9.77 -0.81 -34.97
CA PRO A 437 10.71 -0.78 -36.09
C PRO A 437 11.77 -1.87 -35.95
N THR A 438 12.43 -2.19 -37.06
CA THR A 438 13.59 -3.10 -37.08
C THR A 438 14.90 -2.38 -37.47
N ASP A 439 14.81 -1.11 -37.82
CA ASP A 439 15.92 -0.27 -38.31
C ASP A 439 16.42 0.76 -37.29
N LYS A 440 15.75 0.91 -36.18
CA LYS A 440 16.13 1.77 -35.04
C LYS A 440 15.81 1.14 -33.72
N PRO A 441 16.44 1.55 -32.61
CA PRO A 441 16.13 1.03 -31.29
C PRO A 441 14.67 1.33 -30.88
N TRP A 442 14.08 0.42 -30.14
CA TRP A 442 12.74 0.58 -29.61
C TRP A 442 12.62 0.05 -28.17
N GLN A 443 11.63 0.56 -27.47
CA GLN A 443 11.28 0.14 -26.14
C GLN A 443 9.78 -0.10 -26.06
N MET A 444 9.38 -1.20 -25.44
CA MET A 444 8.01 -1.56 -25.22
C MET A 444 7.83 -2.02 -23.78
N SER A 445 6.84 -1.47 -23.10
CA SER A 445 6.39 -1.96 -21.78
C SER A 445 4.98 -2.49 -21.86
N PHE A 446 4.68 -3.51 -21.06
CA PHE A 446 3.30 -3.89 -20.77
C PHE A 446 3.18 -4.55 -19.40
N ASN A 447 1.95 -4.58 -18.86
CA ASN A 447 1.63 -5.18 -17.56
C ASN A 447 0.62 -6.31 -17.70
N THR A 448 0.58 -7.18 -16.69
CA THR A 448 -0.40 -8.26 -16.52
C THR A 448 -1.29 -7.96 -15.32
N ILE A 449 -2.38 -8.71 -15.11
CA ILE A 449 -3.30 -8.50 -14.00
C ILE A 449 -3.93 -9.76 -13.41
N ALA A 450 -3.84 -10.91 -14.07
CA ALA A 450 -4.58 -12.12 -13.64
C ALA A 450 -4.25 -12.55 -12.21
N SER A 451 -3.03 -12.29 -11.74
CA SER A 451 -2.56 -12.60 -10.39
C SER A 451 -2.83 -11.51 -9.34
N HIS A 452 -3.67 -10.51 -9.68
CA HIS A 452 -4.19 -9.57 -8.69
C HIS A 452 -5.11 -10.28 -7.69
N ILE A 453 -5.03 -9.89 -6.41
CA ILE A 453 -5.91 -10.41 -5.36
C ILE A 453 -7.39 -10.13 -5.72
N PRO A 454 -8.33 -11.06 -5.58
CA PRO A 454 -8.27 -12.37 -4.93
C PRO A 454 -7.85 -13.55 -5.83
N PHE A 455 -7.10 -13.31 -6.90
CA PHE A 455 -6.51 -14.31 -7.80
C PHE A 455 -7.52 -15.05 -8.68
N TYR A 456 -8.56 -14.37 -9.13
CA TYR A 456 -9.60 -14.92 -10.03
C TYR A 456 -9.42 -14.49 -11.50
N GLY A 457 -8.28 -13.91 -11.86
CA GLY A 457 -8.01 -13.34 -13.18
C GLY A 457 -7.82 -14.34 -14.33
N TYR A 458 -8.33 -15.56 -14.21
CA TYR A 458 -8.31 -16.59 -15.27
C TYR A 458 -9.70 -17.17 -15.50
N PRO A 459 -10.02 -17.63 -16.72
CA PRO A 459 -11.34 -18.16 -17.04
C PRO A 459 -11.57 -19.55 -16.41
N ASN A 460 -12.84 -19.91 -16.14
CA ASN A 460 -13.22 -21.17 -15.48
C ASN A 460 -12.88 -22.42 -16.29
N ASP A 461 -12.83 -22.33 -17.63
CA ASP A 461 -12.41 -23.41 -18.51
C ASP A 461 -10.90 -23.65 -18.50
N PHE A 462 -10.11 -22.70 -17.99
CA PHE A 462 -8.68 -22.89 -17.77
C PHE A 462 -8.38 -23.65 -16.47
N ALA A 463 -9.02 -23.27 -15.36
CA ALA A 463 -8.93 -23.95 -14.08
C ALA A 463 -10.11 -23.59 -13.17
N GLU A 464 -10.54 -24.54 -12.33
CA GLU A 464 -11.56 -24.28 -11.32
C GLU A 464 -11.09 -23.27 -10.27
N LYS A 465 -12.02 -22.46 -9.76
CA LYS A 465 -11.77 -21.52 -8.67
C LYS A 465 -11.70 -22.28 -7.35
N SER A 466 -10.51 -22.41 -6.80
CA SER A 466 -10.26 -23.07 -5.51
C SER A 466 -10.58 -22.14 -4.33
N GLU A 467 -10.95 -22.71 -3.19
CA GLU A 467 -11.02 -21.96 -1.91
C GLU A 467 -9.62 -21.61 -1.36
N ASP A 468 -8.59 -22.38 -1.73
CA ASP A 468 -7.20 -22.13 -1.35
C ASP A 468 -6.61 -20.99 -2.18
N ALA A 469 -6.16 -19.92 -1.50
CA ALA A 469 -5.59 -18.74 -2.12
C ALA A 469 -4.29 -19.04 -2.89
N MET A 470 -3.44 -19.93 -2.38
CA MET A 470 -2.19 -20.32 -3.06
C MET A 470 -2.48 -21.09 -4.36
N VAL A 471 -3.49 -21.95 -4.35
CA VAL A 471 -3.91 -22.69 -5.56
C VAL A 471 -4.45 -21.70 -6.60
N ARG A 472 -5.30 -20.75 -6.20
CA ARG A 472 -5.81 -19.70 -7.11
C ARG A 472 -4.66 -18.86 -7.68
N TYR A 473 -3.75 -18.42 -6.82
CA TYR A 473 -2.58 -17.62 -7.21
C TYR A 473 -1.73 -18.37 -8.24
N ARG A 474 -1.39 -19.65 -7.99
CA ARG A 474 -0.61 -20.47 -8.93
C ARG A 474 -1.34 -20.66 -10.26
N ASN A 475 -2.67 -20.83 -10.25
CA ASN A 475 -3.46 -20.92 -11.49
C ASN A 475 -3.45 -19.60 -12.26
N ALA A 476 -3.54 -18.46 -11.57
CA ALA A 476 -3.45 -17.14 -12.19
C ALA A 476 -2.06 -16.93 -12.83
N ILE A 477 -0.97 -17.26 -12.13
CA ILE A 477 0.39 -17.20 -12.69
C ILE A 477 0.52 -18.11 -13.92
N ARG A 478 0.00 -19.34 -13.87
CA ARG A 478 0.05 -20.27 -15.03
C ARG A 478 -0.75 -19.74 -16.22
N TYR A 479 -1.87 -19.06 -15.96
CA TYR A 479 -2.65 -18.43 -17.02
C TYR A 479 -1.89 -17.26 -17.66
N THR A 480 -1.32 -16.36 -16.85
CA THR A 480 -0.45 -15.28 -17.32
C THR A 480 0.74 -15.83 -18.11
N ASP A 481 1.42 -16.84 -17.59
CA ASP A 481 2.54 -17.49 -18.26
C ASP A 481 2.17 -18.05 -19.65
N LYS A 482 0.99 -18.67 -19.77
CA LYS A 482 0.47 -19.14 -21.08
C LYS A 482 0.33 -17.96 -22.06
N GLN A 483 -0.14 -16.82 -21.60
CA GLN A 483 -0.31 -15.65 -22.46
C GLN A 483 1.04 -15.01 -22.82
N LEU A 484 1.96 -14.96 -21.88
CA LEU A 484 3.35 -14.54 -22.13
C LEU A 484 4.06 -15.47 -23.12
N GLY A 485 3.79 -16.78 -23.07
CA GLY A 485 4.32 -17.73 -24.06
C GLY A 485 3.95 -17.37 -25.50
N ARG A 486 2.71 -16.91 -25.74
CA ARG A 486 2.27 -16.42 -27.06
C ARG A 486 3.04 -15.17 -27.48
N PHE A 487 3.28 -14.26 -26.56
CA PHE A 487 4.10 -13.07 -26.81
C PHE A 487 5.56 -13.42 -27.10
N PHE A 488 6.18 -14.33 -26.33
CA PHE A 488 7.56 -14.78 -26.53
C PHE A 488 7.74 -15.47 -27.89
N GLU A 489 6.78 -16.25 -28.34
CA GLU A 489 6.81 -16.85 -29.69
C GLU A 489 6.88 -15.79 -30.79
N LYS A 490 6.06 -14.74 -30.69
CA LYS A 490 6.07 -13.63 -31.65
C LYS A 490 7.35 -12.80 -31.56
N LEU A 491 7.82 -12.51 -30.33
CA LEU A 491 9.07 -11.80 -30.12
C LEU A 491 10.26 -12.58 -30.72
N SER A 492 10.35 -13.89 -30.45
CA SER A 492 11.44 -14.74 -30.95
C SER A 492 11.46 -14.88 -32.47
N SER A 493 10.35 -14.64 -33.14
CA SER A 493 10.28 -14.65 -34.61
C SER A 493 10.74 -13.36 -35.27
N ARG A 494 11.07 -12.30 -34.50
CA ARG A 494 11.52 -11.03 -35.05
C ARG A 494 13.00 -11.10 -35.51
N PRO A 495 13.38 -10.40 -36.60
CA PRO A 495 14.77 -10.38 -37.10
C PRO A 495 15.73 -9.68 -36.13
N ASP A 496 15.24 -8.82 -35.24
CA ASP A 496 16.01 -8.08 -34.24
C ASP A 496 15.93 -8.68 -32.82
N PHE A 497 15.48 -9.96 -32.72
CA PHE A 497 15.35 -10.65 -31.43
C PHE A 497 16.69 -10.78 -30.69
N GLU A 498 17.77 -11.10 -31.36
CA GLU A 498 19.13 -11.16 -30.78
C GLU A 498 19.62 -9.79 -30.27
N ASN A 499 19.00 -8.69 -30.73
CA ASN A 499 19.30 -7.34 -30.24
C ASN A 499 18.27 -6.87 -29.22
N THR A 500 17.55 -7.79 -28.57
CA THR A 500 16.47 -7.45 -27.65
C THR A 500 16.76 -8.03 -26.26
N VAL A 501 16.59 -7.20 -25.24
CA VAL A 501 16.62 -7.59 -23.82
C VAL A 501 15.22 -7.51 -23.24
N VAL A 502 14.82 -8.58 -22.57
CA VAL A 502 13.50 -8.73 -21.94
C VAL A 502 13.65 -8.70 -20.42
N PHE A 503 13.00 -7.74 -19.80
CA PHE A 503 12.85 -7.65 -18.35
C PHE A 503 11.49 -8.23 -17.98
N ILE A 504 11.47 -9.16 -17.02
CA ILE A 504 10.23 -9.65 -16.38
C ILE A 504 10.35 -9.35 -14.91
N VAL A 505 9.47 -8.49 -14.40
CA VAL A 505 9.61 -7.89 -13.07
C VAL A 505 8.26 -7.92 -12.35
N GLY A 506 8.22 -8.43 -11.12
CA GLY A 506 7.06 -8.26 -10.26
C GLY A 506 6.89 -6.80 -9.82
N ASP A 507 5.67 -6.29 -9.79
CA ASP A 507 5.39 -4.94 -9.31
C ASP A 507 5.50 -4.83 -7.80
N HIS A 508 5.00 -5.82 -7.06
CA HIS A 508 5.13 -5.97 -5.61
C HIS A 508 4.90 -7.42 -5.17
N ASP A 509 5.10 -7.71 -3.91
CA ASP A 509 4.72 -8.96 -3.27
C ASP A 509 3.22 -8.97 -2.91
N THR A 510 2.64 -10.16 -2.73
CA THR A 510 1.23 -10.32 -2.35
C THR A 510 1.07 -11.41 -1.28
N PRO A 511 0.20 -11.22 -0.27
CA PRO A 511 -0.05 -12.24 0.72
C PRO A 511 -0.88 -13.38 0.13
N VAL A 512 -0.35 -14.60 0.17
CA VAL A 512 -1.01 -15.83 -0.35
C VAL A 512 -1.02 -16.99 0.64
N ASP A 513 -0.18 -16.93 1.68
CA ASP A 513 -0.09 -17.97 2.71
C ASP A 513 0.18 -17.38 4.12
N SER A 514 0.20 -18.24 5.13
CA SER A 514 0.39 -17.84 6.52
C SER A 514 1.73 -17.15 6.81
N ILE A 515 2.75 -17.41 6.01
CA ILE A 515 4.08 -16.81 6.16
C ILE A 515 4.02 -15.29 5.94
N ASP A 516 3.16 -14.84 5.03
CA ASP A 516 3.01 -13.43 4.68
C ASP A 516 2.46 -12.59 5.84
N TYR A 517 1.92 -13.23 6.86
CA TYR A 517 1.25 -12.61 8.01
C TYR A 517 2.03 -12.74 9.33
N TRP A 518 3.26 -13.23 9.29
CA TRP A 518 4.08 -13.39 10.50
C TRP A 518 4.56 -12.08 11.11
N VAL A 519 4.45 -10.97 10.37
CA VAL A 519 4.81 -9.65 10.87
C VAL A 519 3.57 -8.95 11.43
N PRO A 520 3.64 -8.35 12.62
CA PRO A 520 2.53 -7.59 13.17
C PRO A 520 2.10 -6.45 12.24
N GLN A 521 0.79 -6.32 12.02
CA GLN A 521 0.23 -5.22 11.23
C GLN A 521 0.60 -3.84 11.83
N PRO A 522 0.88 -2.80 11.03
CA PRO A 522 0.69 -2.68 9.58
C PRO A 522 1.87 -3.19 8.74
N LEU A 523 2.83 -3.87 9.32
CA LEU A 523 4.05 -4.33 8.66
C LEU A 523 3.82 -5.52 7.70
N GLY A 524 2.61 -5.93 7.49
CA GLY A 524 2.00 -7.11 6.91
C GLY A 524 2.51 -7.71 5.61
N LEU A 525 3.61 -7.23 5.04
CA LEU A 525 4.25 -7.87 3.90
C LEU A 525 5.50 -8.60 4.38
N SER A 526 5.61 -9.88 4.05
CA SER A 526 6.63 -10.77 4.60
C SER A 526 8.05 -10.35 4.25
N ALA A 527 8.34 -10.07 3.02
CA ALA A 527 9.68 -9.71 2.60
C ALA A 527 9.70 -8.83 1.35
N SER A 528 8.54 -8.57 0.78
CA SER A 528 8.39 -7.91 -0.52
C SER A 528 9.30 -8.48 -1.60
N GLN A 529 9.53 -9.80 -1.53
CA GLN A 529 10.35 -10.53 -2.47
C GLN A 529 9.57 -10.74 -3.76
N ILE A 530 10.07 -10.16 -4.83
CA ILE A 530 9.47 -10.22 -6.15
C ILE A 530 10.32 -11.05 -7.10
N PHE A 531 9.76 -11.38 -8.26
CA PHE A 531 10.51 -11.94 -9.36
C PHE A 531 11.21 -10.82 -10.16
N ILE A 532 12.50 -10.96 -10.43
CA ILE A 532 13.25 -10.18 -11.42
C ILE A 532 14.06 -11.13 -12.26
N GLY A 533 13.82 -11.08 -13.59
CA GLY A 533 14.58 -11.77 -14.61
C GLY A 533 14.94 -10.84 -15.75
N ILE A 534 16.16 -10.97 -16.29
CA ILE A 534 16.67 -10.20 -17.43
C ILE A 534 17.18 -11.20 -18.46
N PHE A 535 16.60 -11.24 -19.65
CA PHE A 535 16.82 -12.29 -20.64
C PHE A 535 17.15 -11.72 -22.01
N SER A 536 18.02 -12.39 -22.76
CA SER A 536 18.35 -12.06 -24.14
C SER A 536 18.87 -13.29 -24.88
N ALA A 537 18.66 -13.33 -26.19
CA ALA A 537 19.26 -14.32 -27.08
C ALA A 537 20.69 -13.95 -27.51
N ASP A 538 21.19 -12.75 -27.18
CA ASP A 538 22.56 -12.34 -27.47
C ASP A 538 23.56 -13.09 -26.57
N THR A 539 24.24 -14.08 -27.11
CA THR A 539 25.23 -14.87 -26.37
C THR A 539 26.46 -14.08 -25.91
N ASN A 540 26.68 -12.88 -26.44
CA ASN A 540 27.72 -11.97 -25.95
C ASN A 540 27.27 -11.28 -24.65
N LEU A 541 25.96 -11.15 -24.42
CA LEU A 541 25.40 -10.60 -23.19
C LEU A 541 25.24 -11.69 -22.16
N PHE A 542 24.62 -12.84 -22.54
CA PHE A 542 24.36 -13.95 -21.63
C PHE A 542 24.71 -15.30 -22.29
N ASN A 543 25.52 -16.10 -21.63
CA ASN A 543 25.83 -17.47 -22.04
C ASN A 543 25.03 -18.48 -21.22
N GLY A 544 23.75 -18.66 -21.57
CA GLY A 544 22.80 -19.46 -20.81
C GLY A 544 22.22 -18.72 -19.59
N LEU A 545 21.42 -19.43 -18.80
CA LEU A 545 20.81 -18.89 -17.58
C LEU A 545 21.81 -18.87 -16.43
N THR A 546 21.99 -17.70 -15.85
CA THR A 546 22.76 -17.52 -14.61
C THR A 546 21.83 -17.13 -13.46
N VAL A 547 21.86 -17.90 -12.38
CA VAL A 547 21.15 -17.58 -11.14
C VAL A 547 22.05 -16.70 -10.27
N ARG A 548 21.56 -15.51 -9.94
CA ARG A 548 22.26 -14.52 -9.10
C ARG A 548 21.74 -14.62 -7.65
N GLU A 549 22.67 -14.74 -6.71
CA GLU A 549 22.39 -14.80 -5.27
C GLU A 549 22.47 -13.43 -4.58
N ASP A 550 23.03 -12.43 -5.24
CA ASP A 550 23.08 -11.07 -4.72
C ASP A 550 21.71 -10.38 -4.77
N VAL A 551 21.59 -9.33 -4.00
CA VAL A 551 20.33 -8.59 -3.86
C VAL A 551 20.09 -7.71 -5.07
N ALA A 552 18.93 -7.84 -5.69
CA ALA A 552 18.40 -6.94 -6.70
C ALA A 552 17.14 -6.22 -6.23
N SER A 553 16.82 -5.09 -6.82
CA SER A 553 15.57 -4.39 -6.59
C SER A 553 15.06 -3.68 -7.84
N GLN A 554 13.81 -3.27 -7.81
CA GLN A 554 13.23 -2.45 -8.88
C GLN A 554 14.01 -1.16 -9.13
N LEU A 555 14.70 -0.64 -8.11
CA LEU A 555 15.49 0.59 -8.21
C LEU A 555 16.74 0.41 -9.11
N ASP A 556 17.18 -0.82 -9.28
CA ASP A 556 18.37 -1.17 -10.07
C ASP A 556 18.10 -1.23 -11.58
N LEU A 557 16.83 -1.22 -11.96
CA LEU A 557 16.42 -1.41 -13.37
C LEU A 557 16.74 -0.18 -14.23
N GLY A 558 16.56 1.03 -13.67
CA GLY A 558 16.90 2.27 -14.38
C GLY A 558 18.37 2.34 -14.79
N PRO A 559 19.34 2.22 -13.87
CA PRO A 559 20.77 2.17 -14.20
C PRO A 559 21.12 1.05 -15.22
N THR A 560 20.56 -0.15 -15.05
CA THR A 560 20.79 -1.28 -15.94
C THR A 560 20.29 -1.00 -17.37
N ILE A 561 19.10 -0.41 -17.50
CA ILE A 561 18.54 -0.03 -18.81
C ILE A 561 19.38 1.07 -19.45
N PHE A 562 19.90 2.01 -18.65
CA PHE A 562 20.78 3.08 -19.16
C PHE A 562 22.01 2.52 -19.86
N ASP A 563 22.67 1.52 -19.27
CA ASP A 563 23.85 0.91 -19.87
C ASP A 563 23.51 0.11 -21.12
N LEU A 564 22.42 -0.66 -21.10
CA LEU A 564 21.93 -1.39 -22.29
C LEU A 564 21.54 -0.45 -23.44
N ALA A 565 21.02 0.72 -23.12
CA ALA A 565 20.59 1.72 -24.10
C ALA A 565 21.71 2.72 -24.46
N GLN A 566 22.91 2.58 -23.88
CA GLN A 566 24.05 3.50 -24.05
C GLN A 566 23.71 4.97 -23.67
N MET A 567 22.85 5.18 -22.68
CA MET A 567 22.48 6.52 -22.22
C MET A 567 23.59 7.12 -21.36
N ARG A 568 23.84 8.42 -21.50
CA ARG A 568 24.94 9.14 -20.83
C ARG A 568 24.49 10.40 -20.10
N GLU A 569 23.20 10.68 -20.08
CA GLU A 569 22.65 11.90 -19.48
C GLU A 569 22.74 11.84 -17.95
N PRO A 570 22.93 13.02 -17.30
CA PRO A 570 22.73 13.14 -15.86
C PRO A 570 21.33 12.70 -15.44
N ASN A 571 21.22 12.00 -14.31
CA ASN A 571 19.98 11.40 -13.85
C ASN A 571 19.88 11.39 -12.31
N HIS A 572 18.80 10.82 -11.79
CA HIS A 572 18.52 10.69 -10.35
C HIS A 572 18.27 9.24 -9.93
N PHE A 573 18.59 8.25 -10.79
CA PHE A 573 18.31 6.87 -10.46
C PHE A 573 19.14 6.38 -9.29
N TRP A 574 18.48 5.62 -8.43
CA TRP A 574 19.01 5.16 -7.16
C TRP A 574 19.08 3.63 -7.12
N GLY A 575 20.10 3.06 -7.70
CA GLY A 575 20.26 1.62 -7.77
C GLY A 575 21.60 1.20 -8.36
N TYR A 576 21.79 -0.09 -8.46
CA TYR A 576 22.94 -0.75 -9.07
C TYR A 576 22.68 -1.04 -10.54
N ASP A 577 23.72 -1.01 -11.36
CA ASP A 577 23.66 -1.67 -12.65
C ASP A 577 23.82 -3.18 -12.44
N LEU A 578 22.77 -3.93 -12.70
CA LEU A 578 22.72 -5.39 -12.46
C LEU A 578 23.61 -6.20 -13.41
N LEU A 579 24.09 -5.59 -14.50
CA LEU A 579 25.00 -6.23 -15.46
C LEU A 579 26.47 -5.99 -15.09
N ALA A 580 26.77 -4.88 -14.42
CA ALA A 580 28.14 -4.46 -14.17
C ALA A 580 28.73 -5.07 -12.89
N GLN A 581 28.00 -5.06 -11.79
CA GLN A 581 28.52 -5.47 -10.50
C GLN A 581 27.49 -6.18 -9.62
N GLU A 582 27.96 -7.02 -8.73
CA GLU A 582 27.13 -7.59 -7.67
C GLU A 582 26.99 -6.60 -6.52
N ARG A 583 25.80 -6.53 -5.94
CA ARG A 583 25.58 -5.78 -4.72
C ARG A 583 26.36 -6.46 -3.57
N PRO A 584 27.09 -5.70 -2.74
CA PRO A 584 27.75 -6.24 -1.55
C PRO A 584 26.76 -6.97 -0.63
N ALA A 585 27.18 -8.11 -0.07
CA ALA A 585 26.30 -8.97 0.72
C ALA A 585 25.72 -8.27 1.96
N GLU A 586 26.48 -7.33 2.53
CA GLU A 586 26.08 -6.53 3.67
C GLU A 586 25.17 -5.33 3.34
N GLN A 587 24.96 -5.06 2.06
CA GLN A 587 24.18 -3.90 1.64
C GLN A 587 22.78 -4.31 1.16
N PRO A 588 21.71 -3.92 1.88
CA PRO A 588 20.35 -4.29 1.53
C PRO A 588 19.77 -3.44 0.41
N SER A 589 18.71 -3.95 -0.23
CA SER A 589 17.72 -3.11 -0.88
C SER A 589 16.83 -2.42 0.17
N VAL A 590 16.16 -1.34 -0.22
CA VAL A 590 15.23 -0.64 0.66
C VAL A 590 13.99 -0.18 -0.09
N PHE A 591 12.85 -0.31 0.56
CA PHE A 591 11.64 0.41 0.17
C PHE A 591 10.82 0.79 1.41
N PHE A 592 9.82 1.64 1.20
CA PHE A 592 8.96 2.15 2.26
C PHE A 592 7.49 1.93 1.88
N SER A 593 6.69 1.56 2.87
CA SER A 593 5.24 1.47 2.74
C SER A 593 4.58 1.57 4.10
N GLN A 594 3.42 2.19 4.20
CA GLN A 594 2.60 2.26 5.41
C GLN A 594 3.36 2.73 6.67
N ASN A 595 4.24 3.74 6.53
CA ASN A 595 5.13 4.22 7.59
C ASN A 595 6.07 3.12 8.16
N ALA A 596 6.38 2.12 7.36
CA ALA A 596 7.36 1.09 7.67
C ALA A 596 8.50 1.11 6.66
N TYR A 597 9.63 0.54 7.04
CA TYR A 597 10.75 0.24 6.15
C TYR A 597 10.87 -1.27 5.96
N TYR A 598 11.37 -1.66 4.80
CA TYR A 598 11.65 -3.04 4.42
C TYR A 598 13.04 -3.08 3.81
N LEU A 599 13.91 -3.90 4.41
CA LEU A 599 15.29 -4.08 3.96
C LEU A 599 15.49 -5.54 3.54
N GLY A 600 15.82 -5.75 2.28
CA GLY A 600 16.13 -7.07 1.74
C GLY A 600 17.63 -7.29 1.68
N PHE A 601 18.14 -8.23 2.47
CA PHE A 601 19.51 -8.72 2.41
C PHE A 601 19.58 -10.04 1.65
N ARG A 602 20.78 -10.54 1.43
CA ARG A 602 21.01 -11.79 0.73
C ARG A 602 20.44 -13.01 1.49
N ASP A 603 20.51 -13.01 2.81
CA ASP A 603 20.16 -14.14 3.69
C ASP A 603 18.99 -13.84 4.64
N HIS A 604 18.61 -12.58 4.78
CA HIS A 604 17.54 -12.18 5.69
C HIS A 604 16.84 -10.90 5.24
N VAL A 605 15.74 -10.61 5.89
CA VAL A 605 14.99 -9.38 5.75
C VAL A 605 14.82 -8.70 7.09
N LEU A 606 14.84 -7.36 7.09
CA LEU A 606 14.52 -6.55 8.26
C LEU A 606 13.34 -5.66 7.94
N THR A 607 12.43 -5.52 8.90
CA THR A 607 11.32 -4.59 8.81
C THR A 607 10.99 -3.98 10.16
N GLY A 608 10.39 -2.83 10.13
CA GLY A 608 9.94 -2.14 11.33
C GLY A 608 9.21 -0.84 10.99
N GLY A 609 8.42 -0.33 11.93
CA GLY A 609 7.81 0.98 11.80
C GLY A 609 8.87 2.09 11.87
N LEU A 610 8.70 3.13 11.05
CA LEU A 610 9.63 4.27 11.04
C LEU A 610 9.70 5.01 12.38
N GLU A 611 8.66 4.90 13.19
CA GLU A 611 8.54 5.54 14.50
C GLU A 611 8.67 4.56 15.67
N ASN A 612 8.79 3.26 15.40
CA ASN A 612 8.85 2.21 16.41
C ASN A 612 10.29 1.85 16.76
N GLU A 613 10.51 1.31 17.97
CA GLU A 613 11.84 0.85 18.38
C GLU A 613 12.12 -0.59 17.93
N ASP A 614 11.09 -1.41 17.75
CA ASP A 614 11.26 -2.81 17.38
C ASP A 614 11.74 -2.96 15.93
N VAL A 615 12.65 -3.89 15.75
CA VAL A 615 13.13 -4.37 14.46
C VAL A 615 12.80 -5.86 14.37
N TYR A 616 12.19 -6.26 13.28
CA TYR A 616 11.84 -7.64 13.01
C TYR A 616 12.76 -8.21 11.94
N ARG A 617 13.32 -9.38 12.21
CA ARG A 617 14.20 -10.12 11.31
C ARG A 617 13.57 -11.46 10.94
N ALA A 618 13.64 -11.83 9.67
CA ALA A 618 13.28 -13.17 9.17
C ALA A 618 14.26 -13.63 8.10
N GLY A 619 14.32 -14.95 7.84
CA GLY A 619 15.06 -15.49 6.70
C GLY A 619 14.41 -15.12 5.36
N VAL A 620 15.22 -14.95 4.33
CA VAL A 620 14.74 -14.81 2.94
C VAL A 620 14.06 -16.13 2.53
N GLY A 621 12.92 -16.05 1.87
CA GLY A 621 12.17 -17.25 1.48
C GLY A 621 11.12 -17.72 2.50
N GLY A 622 11.04 -17.12 3.68
CA GLY A 622 10.04 -17.44 4.69
C GLY A 622 10.34 -18.72 5.47
N GLU A 623 11.62 -19.07 5.61
CA GLU A 623 12.06 -20.27 6.33
C GLU A 623 11.86 -20.17 7.85
N SER A 624 11.74 -18.95 8.37
CA SER A 624 11.49 -18.69 9.78
C SER A 624 10.54 -17.49 9.96
N PRO A 625 9.69 -17.51 11.00
CA PRO A 625 8.84 -16.37 11.34
C PRO A 625 9.69 -15.16 11.73
N TYR A 626 9.13 -13.98 11.56
CA TYR A 626 9.76 -12.75 12.03
C TYR A 626 9.91 -12.75 13.55
N ALA A 627 11.12 -12.47 14.01
CA ALA A 627 11.43 -12.30 15.42
C ALA A 627 12.00 -10.90 15.68
N ILE A 628 11.76 -10.37 16.87
CA ILE A 628 12.38 -9.11 17.29
C ILE A 628 13.88 -9.37 17.45
N THR A 629 14.69 -8.53 16.81
CA THR A 629 16.14 -8.57 16.90
C THR A 629 16.68 -7.43 17.78
N THR A 630 17.75 -7.70 18.50
CA THR A 630 18.53 -6.72 19.26
C THR A 630 19.97 -6.62 18.74
N ASP A 631 20.23 -7.22 17.58
CA ASP A 631 21.55 -7.16 16.95
C ASP A 631 21.93 -5.70 16.62
N ALA A 632 23.17 -5.33 16.94
CA ALA A 632 23.65 -3.97 16.78
C ALA A 632 23.69 -3.50 15.31
N ASN A 633 23.99 -4.42 14.37
CA ASN A 633 24.01 -4.10 12.94
C ASN A 633 22.59 -3.91 12.42
N ASP A 634 21.64 -4.76 12.83
CA ASP A 634 20.23 -4.61 12.48
C ASP A 634 19.67 -3.27 12.96
N LEU A 635 20.00 -2.86 14.18
CA LEU A 635 19.63 -1.57 14.75
C LEU A 635 20.29 -0.39 14.01
N ALA A 636 21.55 -0.56 13.58
CA ALA A 636 22.24 0.45 12.78
C ALA A 636 21.57 0.62 11.40
N TRP A 637 21.18 -0.47 10.73
CA TRP A 637 20.44 -0.41 9.48
C TRP A 637 19.07 0.22 9.62
N LYS A 638 18.35 -0.06 10.71
CA LYS A 638 17.12 0.66 11.04
C LYS A 638 17.34 2.17 11.08
N LYS A 639 18.38 2.64 11.78
CA LYS A 639 18.67 4.07 11.86
C LYS A 639 18.85 4.69 10.48
N LYS A 640 19.62 4.04 9.61
CA LYS A 640 19.82 4.46 8.22
C LYS A 640 18.50 4.44 7.42
N ALA A 641 17.68 3.42 7.58
CA ALA A 641 16.38 3.34 6.89
C ALA A 641 15.44 4.47 7.32
N VAL A 642 15.40 4.79 8.61
CA VAL A 642 14.61 5.93 9.13
C VAL A 642 15.10 7.26 8.57
N GLY A 643 16.42 7.47 8.51
CA GLY A 643 17.01 8.67 7.92
C GLY A 643 16.73 8.75 6.41
N ALA A 644 16.90 7.65 5.69
CA ALA A 644 16.57 7.56 4.27
C ALA A 644 15.08 7.86 3.99
N ALA A 645 14.15 7.34 4.81
CA ALA A 645 12.73 7.67 4.69
C ALA A 645 12.44 9.16 4.85
N LYS A 646 13.10 9.82 5.80
CA LYS A 646 13.00 11.28 5.98
C LYS A 646 13.59 12.04 4.79
N ALA A 647 14.69 11.57 4.24
CA ALA A 647 15.30 12.16 3.06
C ALA A 647 14.38 12.03 1.84
N VAL A 648 13.78 10.85 1.59
CA VAL A 648 12.79 10.63 0.51
C VAL A 648 11.61 11.58 0.65
N ARG A 649 11.05 11.73 1.86
CA ARG A 649 9.98 12.70 2.14
C ARG A 649 10.41 14.12 1.77
N SER A 650 11.61 14.52 2.21
CA SER A 650 12.15 15.86 1.96
C SER A 650 12.38 16.13 0.46
N VAL A 651 12.99 15.19 -0.23
CA VAL A 651 13.28 15.29 -1.67
C VAL A 651 12.00 15.45 -2.49
N LEU A 652 11.00 14.62 -2.24
CA LEU A 652 9.71 14.69 -2.96
C LEU A 652 8.92 15.95 -2.61
N ARG A 653 8.89 16.35 -1.33
CA ARG A 653 8.14 17.52 -0.90
C ARG A 653 8.70 18.82 -1.46
N ASN A 654 10.02 18.95 -1.49
CA ASN A 654 10.70 20.17 -1.89
C ASN A 654 11.02 20.21 -3.41
N ASP A 655 10.64 19.16 -4.15
CA ASP A 655 10.90 19.03 -5.59
C ASP A 655 12.39 19.23 -5.95
N ILE A 656 13.27 18.56 -5.19
CA ILE A 656 14.74 18.69 -5.31
C ILE A 656 15.41 17.43 -5.86
N MET A 657 14.70 16.67 -6.69
CA MET A 657 15.22 15.47 -7.32
C MET A 657 16.02 15.79 -8.60
N MET A 658 15.54 16.73 -9.39
CA MET A 658 16.16 17.19 -10.64
C MET A 658 16.07 18.72 -10.76
N PRO A 659 16.94 19.33 -11.59
CA PRO A 659 16.93 20.78 -11.85
C PRO A 659 15.64 21.33 -12.40
#